data_784dc371044b1ada35375cade8510192
#
_entry.id   784dc371044b1ada35375cade8510192
#
_cell.length_a   1.000
_cell.length_b   1.000
_cell.length_c   1.000
_cell.angle_alpha   90.00
_cell.angle_beta   90.00
_cell.angle_gamma   90.00
#
_symmetry.space_group_name_H-M   'P 1'
#
loop_
_entity.id
_entity.type
_entity.pdbx_description
1 polymer ?
#
loop_
_entity_poly.entity_id
_entity_poly.type
_entity_poly.pdbx_seq_one_letter_code
_entity_poly.pdbx_strand_id
1 'polypeptide(L)'
;MIFELSSPRRARTGVIFLFSAFIVLTTWSSLSAQQTTPTNLDPLHAWAAGSDPATFETWVNQRLAAAQADVDKLVTVNGPRTIANTLRPYDDAVNELAIAGNESYFMFAVGDTAPLRNKAQAMSSKVSSASTDLSLNQNVYRALAALAPPTNDPATKHYLERTLLEYRLSGVDKDEATRKEIRQLQDKITALTLTFNRNVDDDVRKVTATREQLDGMPADYIARHKPDAHGIYTLTTDPPDSFPVRSFASNSDLRLRMFLAYSQRAYPKNDAVLMDLLSARQQLATTLGYATYADLATADQMMGSAKNVQALLDQVDAASREPAAREYARLLAFARQRQPGLTNISMADSGYWTEQYRRTRYDFDAQSVRPYFPYNEVQAGILKTAARLFHVEFKAVPDAKVWDPSVSTFDVYDNAEPNKGKRLGRIYLDMHPRTGKDKWFSSAPLVPGIGGRQLPEGALICNFPGGTSGDPGLMQYSDVVIFFHEFGHLMHHVLGGQNQWAGAGGFNVEGDFIEAPSQMLEEMFHDHAILASFAKNYKTGQTIPTELVDRMNAADAYGRGSWVQFQLFASTYALQLHDRPPAQVNLDALLRQDSARFLPETFVNGDRFYDSFTHLTGYASNYYTYVLDKVIALDFFSQFNKNNLLDGPTAMRYRRTVLEPGATKPAAELVKDFLGRPQNIDALKAWMNVEFQTVPAAKSKSGQ
;
A
#
# COMPACT_ATOMS: atom_id res chain seq x y z
N MET A 1 -12.22 -13.12 3.64
CA MET A 1 -11.46 -12.61 2.49
C MET A 1 -10.34 -11.79 3.06
N ILE A 2 -9.15 -12.35 3.12
CA ILE A 2 -7.98 -11.68 3.69
C ILE A 2 -7.40 -10.86 2.55
N PHE A 3 -7.65 -9.56 2.55
CA PHE A 3 -6.96 -8.64 1.65
C PHE A 3 -5.57 -8.35 2.22
N GLU A 4 -4.56 -8.96 1.65
CA GLU A 4 -3.19 -8.47 1.79
C GLU A 4 -3.04 -7.26 0.87
N LEU A 5 -3.38 -6.08 1.39
CA LEU A 5 -3.02 -4.82 0.77
C LEU A 5 -1.57 -4.54 1.14
N SER A 6 -0.65 -4.90 0.27
CA SER A 6 0.75 -4.48 0.40
C SER A 6 1.02 -3.35 -0.57
N SER A 7 0.83 -2.12 -0.14
CA SER A 7 1.49 -0.99 -0.76
C SER A 7 2.99 -1.09 -0.44
N PRO A 8 3.89 -1.11 -1.43
CA PRO A 8 5.31 -1.15 -1.14
C PRO A 8 5.72 0.19 -0.56
N ARG A 9 5.82 0.26 0.76
CA ARG A 9 6.52 1.36 1.39
C ARG A 9 7.97 1.31 0.96
N ARG A 10 8.47 2.46 0.56
CA ARG A 10 9.91 2.68 0.42
C ARG A 10 10.60 2.31 1.72
N ALA A 11 11.22 1.13 1.76
CA ALA A 11 12.30 0.90 2.68
C ALA A 11 13.40 1.91 2.30
N ARG A 12 13.66 2.90 3.15
CA ARG A 12 14.87 3.73 3.08
C ARG A 12 16.04 2.87 3.50
N THR A 13 16.52 2.05 2.58
CA THR A 13 17.66 1.16 2.83
C THR A 13 18.60 1.23 1.64
N GLY A 14 19.77 1.77 1.88
CA GLY A 14 20.85 1.83 0.90
C GLY A 14 21.42 0.44 0.60
N VAL A 15 21.63 0.16 -0.65
CA VAL A 15 22.42 -0.99 -1.12
C VAL A 15 23.76 -0.47 -1.63
N ILE A 16 24.86 -0.97 -1.10
CA ILE A 16 26.21 -0.65 -1.58
C ILE A 16 26.81 -1.88 -2.21
N PHE A 17 27.31 -1.72 -3.43
CA PHE A 17 28.37 -2.55 -4.00
C PHE A 17 29.64 -1.75 -4.10
N LEU A 18 30.71 -2.29 -3.53
CA LEU A 18 32.08 -1.79 -3.67
C LEU A 18 32.58 -2.00 -5.10
N PHE A 19 32.95 -0.94 -5.81
CA PHE A 19 33.91 -1.02 -6.90
C PHE A 19 34.90 0.14 -6.85
N SER A 20 36.15 -0.23 -7.04
CA SER A 20 37.37 0.58 -6.93
C SER A 20 37.42 1.74 -7.92
N ALA A 21 38.01 2.82 -7.46
CA ALA A 21 38.24 4.05 -8.20
C ALA A 21 39.17 3.88 -9.40
N PHE A 22 38.77 4.41 -10.54
CA PHE A 22 39.70 4.87 -11.59
C PHE A 22 39.40 6.34 -11.90
N ILE A 23 40.41 7.17 -11.63
CA ILE A 23 40.38 8.60 -11.93
C ILE A 23 40.68 8.78 -13.41
N VAL A 24 39.75 9.35 -14.17
CA VAL A 24 40.04 9.94 -15.48
C VAL A 24 39.58 11.41 -15.45
N LEU A 25 40.59 12.30 -15.47
CA LEU A 25 40.39 13.72 -15.68
C LEU A 25 40.00 13.96 -17.15
N THR A 26 38.81 14.51 -17.38
CA THR A 26 38.45 15.15 -18.66
C THR A 26 37.92 16.56 -18.41
N THR A 27 38.51 17.52 -19.07
CA THR A 27 38.20 18.94 -19.05
C THR A 27 36.80 19.20 -19.60
N TRP A 28 36.00 19.95 -18.84
CA TRP A 28 34.67 20.40 -19.24
C TRP A 28 34.68 21.82 -19.74
N SER A 29 34.14 22.02 -20.96
CA SER A 29 33.78 23.32 -21.48
C SER A 29 32.38 23.70 -20.93
N SER A 30 32.33 24.84 -20.27
CA SER A 30 31.11 25.42 -19.71
C SER A 30 30.14 25.89 -20.82
N LEU A 31 29.03 25.17 -21.00
CA LEU A 31 27.83 25.74 -21.62
C LEU A 31 26.90 26.23 -20.50
N SER A 32 26.78 27.52 -20.32
CA SER A 32 25.78 28.16 -19.49
C SER A 32 24.39 28.01 -20.14
N ALA A 33 23.59 27.06 -19.66
CA ALA A 33 22.17 27.01 -19.99
C ALA A 33 21.44 28.11 -19.19
N GLN A 34 20.96 29.12 -19.85
CA GLN A 34 19.97 30.05 -19.30
C GLN A 34 18.70 29.27 -18.98
N GLN A 35 18.37 29.18 -17.70
CA GLN A 35 17.07 28.69 -17.24
C GLN A 35 16.00 29.72 -17.67
N THR A 36 15.35 29.46 -18.79
CA THR A 36 14.05 30.07 -19.09
C THR A 36 13.03 29.41 -18.19
N THR A 37 12.45 30.14 -17.26
CA THR A 37 11.29 29.70 -16.46
C THR A 37 10.21 29.24 -17.46
N PRO A 38 9.76 27.97 -17.42
CA PRO A 38 8.68 27.56 -18.33
C PRO A 38 7.41 28.31 -17.95
N THR A 39 6.90 29.12 -18.85
CA THR A 39 5.59 29.79 -18.69
C THR A 39 4.42 28.84 -18.85
N ASN A 40 4.68 27.58 -19.13
CA ASN A 40 3.68 26.51 -19.28
C ASN A 40 4.11 25.31 -18.45
N LEU A 41 3.29 24.92 -17.45
CA LEU A 41 3.52 23.75 -16.62
C LEU A 41 3.11 22.50 -17.42
N ASP A 42 4.01 21.99 -18.24
CA ASP A 42 3.80 20.70 -18.92
C ASP A 42 4.20 19.53 -18.00
N PRO A 43 3.52 18.40 -18.10
CA PRO A 43 3.92 17.17 -17.39
C PRO A 43 5.35 16.77 -17.77
N LEU A 44 6.16 16.45 -16.75
CA LEU A 44 7.54 15.97 -16.89
C LEU A 44 7.58 14.47 -17.04
N HIS A 45 6.76 13.87 -17.91
CA HIS A 45 6.81 12.42 -18.05
C HIS A 45 8.25 11.98 -18.35
N ALA A 46 8.89 11.45 -17.34
CA ALA A 46 10.30 11.14 -17.34
C ALA A 46 10.64 10.05 -18.37
N TRP A 47 9.75 9.09 -18.51
CA TRP A 47 9.96 7.97 -19.38
C TRP A 47 9.39 8.19 -20.80
N ALA A 48 9.92 9.17 -21.49
CA ALA A 48 9.56 9.43 -22.89
C ALA A 48 10.49 8.77 -23.91
N ALA A 49 11.57 8.13 -23.46
CA ALA A 49 12.69 7.73 -24.35
C ALA A 49 12.65 6.24 -24.80
N GLY A 50 11.62 5.47 -24.42
CA GLY A 50 11.47 4.05 -24.85
C GLY A 50 12.21 3.05 -23.98
N SER A 51 12.44 1.84 -24.47
CA SER A 51 12.88 0.66 -23.70
C SER A 51 14.40 0.49 -23.62
N ASP A 52 15.19 1.47 -24.01
CA ASP A 52 16.65 1.37 -24.02
C ASP A 52 17.26 1.53 -22.62
N PRO A 53 17.93 0.49 -22.05
CA PRO A 53 18.51 0.54 -20.73
C PRO A 53 19.63 1.59 -20.57
N ALA A 54 20.38 1.89 -21.61
CA ALA A 54 21.49 2.83 -21.55
C ALA A 54 20.98 4.27 -21.50
N THR A 55 19.93 4.57 -22.26
CA THR A 55 19.24 5.87 -22.20
C THR A 55 18.63 6.09 -20.82
N PHE A 56 18.00 5.09 -20.24
CA PHE A 56 17.46 5.14 -18.89
C PHE A 56 18.54 5.41 -17.84
N GLU A 57 19.66 4.67 -17.89
CA GLU A 57 20.80 4.90 -16.98
C GLU A 57 21.34 6.31 -17.09
N THR A 58 21.49 6.80 -18.32
CA THR A 58 21.98 8.17 -18.59
C THR A 58 21.06 9.20 -17.97
N TRP A 59 19.76 9.05 -18.13
CA TRP A 59 18.74 9.93 -17.57
C TRP A 59 18.76 9.95 -16.04
N VAL A 60 18.82 8.77 -15.38
CA VAL A 60 18.93 8.70 -13.91
C VAL A 60 20.22 9.35 -13.41
N ASN A 61 21.35 9.13 -14.10
CA ASN A 61 22.62 9.74 -13.72
C ASN A 61 22.61 11.27 -13.85
N GLN A 62 21.91 11.82 -14.83
CA GLN A 62 21.73 13.27 -14.97
C GLN A 62 20.95 13.86 -13.77
N ARG A 63 19.91 13.16 -13.29
CA ARG A 63 19.15 13.56 -12.10
C ARG A 63 20.00 13.50 -10.83
N LEU A 64 20.79 12.44 -10.66
CA LEU A 64 21.73 12.34 -9.55
C LEU A 64 22.76 13.47 -9.54
N ALA A 65 23.25 13.84 -10.71
CA ALA A 65 24.19 14.97 -10.87
C ALA A 65 23.52 16.31 -10.56
N ALA A 66 22.25 16.49 -10.95
CA ALA A 66 21.47 17.70 -10.63
C ALA A 66 21.24 17.80 -9.11
N ALA A 67 20.85 16.71 -8.46
CA ALA A 67 20.70 16.67 -7.00
C ALA A 67 22.01 17.04 -6.27
N GLN A 68 23.14 16.50 -6.72
CA GLN A 68 24.46 16.85 -6.14
C GLN A 68 24.80 18.35 -6.36
N ALA A 69 24.50 18.89 -7.53
CA ALA A 69 24.74 20.31 -7.81
C ALA A 69 23.90 21.23 -6.89
N ASP A 70 22.67 20.84 -6.56
CA ASP A 70 21.82 21.56 -5.62
C ASP A 70 22.33 21.44 -4.17
N VAL A 71 22.84 20.28 -3.78
CA VAL A 71 23.55 20.10 -2.50
C VAL A 71 24.79 21.01 -2.44
N ASP A 72 25.60 21.06 -3.49
CA ASP A 72 26.79 21.89 -3.54
C ASP A 72 26.45 23.38 -3.43
N LYS A 73 25.37 23.85 -4.09
CA LYS A 73 24.87 25.23 -3.95
C LYS A 73 24.57 25.57 -2.50
N LEU A 74 23.82 24.71 -1.80
CA LEU A 74 23.41 25.01 -0.43
C LEU A 74 24.58 24.97 0.56
N VAL A 75 25.54 24.05 0.39
CA VAL A 75 26.66 23.95 1.34
C VAL A 75 27.71 25.06 1.15
N THR A 76 27.82 25.61 -0.06
CA THR A 76 28.78 26.67 -0.39
C THR A 76 28.26 28.10 -0.16
N VAL A 77 27.05 28.26 0.39
CA VAL A 77 26.48 29.59 0.69
C VAL A 77 27.41 30.37 1.64
N ASN A 78 27.88 31.54 1.17
CA ASN A 78 28.62 32.49 1.96
C ASN A 78 27.69 33.60 2.47
N GLY A 79 27.60 33.79 3.80
CA GLY A 79 26.74 34.78 4.42
C GLY A 79 25.49 34.21 5.07
N PRO A 80 24.46 35.03 5.38
CA PRO A 80 23.25 34.60 6.07
C PRO A 80 22.47 33.53 5.28
N ARG A 81 22.08 32.46 5.97
CA ARG A 81 21.24 31.41 5.39
C ARG A 81 19.80 31.83 5.42
N THR A 82 19.10 31.53 4.33
CA THR A 82 17.68 31.85 4.13
C THR A 82 16.94 30.64 3.56
N ILE A 83 15.62 30.66 3.62
CA ILE A 83 14.77 29.66 2.96
C ILE A 83 15.15 29.54 1.47
N ALA A 84 15.35 30.66 0.79
CA ALA A 84 15.63 30.71 -0.65
C ALA A 84 17.01 30.13 -1.03
N ASN A 85 18.05 30.36 -0.22
CA ASN A 85 19.41 29.90 -0.56
C ASN A 85 19.81 28.58 0.11
N THR A 86 18.97 28.04 1.00
CA THR A 86 19.31 26.82 1.75
C THR A 86 18.21 25.76 1.68
N LEU A 87 16.96 26.07 2.12
CA LEU A 87 15.89 25.08 2.11
C LEU A 87 15.40 24.78 0.69
N ARG A 88 15.32 25.80 -0.18
CA ARG A 88 14.89 25.59 -1.58
C ARG A 88 15.87 24.70 -2.37
N PRO A 89 17.19 24.94 -2.38
CA PRO A 89 18.11 24.00 -3.03
C PRO A 89 18.10 22.59 -2.41
N TYR A 90 17.86 22.46 -1.10
CA TYR A 90 17.66 21.16 -0.46
C TYR A 90 16.44 20.44 -1.04
N ASP A 91 15.29 21.11 -1.11
CA ASP A 91 14.05 20.56 -1.67
C ASP A 91 14.19 20.22 -3.16
N ASP A 92 14.95 21.06 -3.93
CA ASP A 92 15.25 20.77 -5.33
C ASP A 92 16.10 19.49 -5.47
N ALA A 93 17.10 19.28 -4.60
CA ALA A 93 17.86 18.02 -4.55
C ALA A 93 16.98 16.81 -4.16
N VAL A 94 16.09 16.96 -3.17
CA VAL A 94 15.10 15.94 -2.78
C VAL A 94 14.17 15.60 -3.95
N ASN A 95 13.72 16.60 -4.70
CA ASN A 95 12.88 16.43 -5.89
C ASN A 95 13.58 15.60 -6.97
N GLU A 96 14.84 15.91 -7.31
CA GLU A 96 15.61 15.16 -8.29
C GLU A 96 15.82 13.70 -7.87
N LEU A 97 16.15 13.45 -6.59
CA LEU A 97 16.28 12.10 -6.04
C LEU A 97 14.94 11.37 -6.04
N ALA A 98 13.84 12.06 -5.72
CA ALA A 98 12.52 11.48 -5.72
C ALA A 98 12.08 11.04 -7.12
N ILE A 99 12.24 11.90 -8.13
CA ILE A 99 11.92 11.54 -9.52
C ILE A 99 12.78 10.36 -9.98
N ALA A 100 14.10 10.42 -9.78
CA ALA A 100 15.00 9.35 -10.17
C ALA A 100 14.66 8.01 -9.50
N GLY A 101 14.34 8.04 -8.20
CA GLY A 101 14.01 6.85 -7.43
C GLY A 101 12.64 6.27 -7.80
N ASN A 102 11.64 7.13 -7.97
CA ASN A 102 10.28 6.75 -8.35
C ASN A 102 10.26 6.05 -9.70
N GLU A 103 10.87 6.68 -10.70
CA GLU A 103 10.92 6.13 -12.05
C GLU A 103 11.80 4.86 -12.14
N SER A 104 12.88 4.79 -11.35
CA SER A 104 13.69 3.57 -11.31
C SER A 104 12.92 2.40 -10.73
N TYR A 105 12.18 2.61 -9.64
CA TYR A 105 11.31 1.58 -9.08
C TYR A 105 10.16 1.23 -10.03
N PHE A 106 9.55 2.25 -10.63
CA PHE A 106 8.45 2.06 -11.57
C PHE A 106 8.87 1.25 -12.79
N MET A 107 9.99 1.60 -13.45
CA MET A 107 10.50 0.84 -14.59
C MET A 107 10.97 -0.57 -14.22
N PHE A 108 11.39 -0.81 -12.98
CA PHE A 108 11.60 -2.16 -12.47
C PHE A 108 10.30 -2.97 -12.46
N ALA A 109 9.19 -2.35 -12.02
CA ALA A 109 7.88 -3.00 -11.89
C ALA A 109 7.14 -3.20 -13.24
N VAL A 110 7.32 -2.29 -14.22
CA VAL A 110 6.49 -2.28 -15.45
C VAL A 110 7.28 -2.36 -16.75
N GLY A 111 8.61 -2.29 -16.70
CA GLY A 111 9.46 -2.29 -17.90
C GLY A 111 9.21 -3.50 -18.79
N ASP A 112 9.09 -3.27 -20.08
CA ASP A 112 8.72 -4.27 -21.10
C ASP A 112 9.79 -5.34 -21.30
N THR A 113 11.07 -5.01 -21.12
CA THR A 113 12.20 -5.91 -21.34
C THR A 113 12.95 -6.25 -20.05
N ALA A 114 13.45 -7.48 -19.92
CA ALA A 114 14.27 -7.87 -18.78
C ALA A 114 15.56 -7.02 -18.63
N PRO A 115 16.29 -6.64 -19.71
CA PRO A 115 17.42 -5.74 -19.59
C PRO A 115 17.05 -4.37 -18.99
N LEU A 116 15.90 -3.79 -19.38
CA LEU A 116 15.43 -2.51 -18.81
C LEU A 116 15.10 -2.68 -17.33
N ARG A 117 14.35 -3.71 -16.94
CA ARG A 117 14.01 -3.97 -15.52
C ARG A 117 15.26 -4.19 -14.66
N ASN A 118 16.24 -4.95 -15.15
CA ASN A 118 17.51 -5.15 -14.43
C ASN A 118 18.29 -3.83 -14.28
N LYS A 119 18.31 -3.00 -15.32
CA LYS A 119 18.94 -1.68 -15.25
C LYS A 119 18.20 -0.77 -14.27
N ALA A 120 16.88 -0.76 -14.31
CA ALA A 120 16.03 0.02 -13.40
C ALA A 120 16.24 -0.39 -11.93
N GLN A 121 16.36 -1.69 -11.64
CA GLN A 121 16.71 -2.19 -10.31
C GLN A 121 18.09 -1.67 -9.86
N ALA A 122 19.08 -1.73 -10.73
CA ALA A 122 20.44 -1.22 -10.42
C ALA A 122 20.42 0.31 -10.17
N MET A 123 19.64 1.05 -10.94
CA MET A 123 19.50 2.49 -10.77
C MET A 123 18.72 2.84 -9.48
N SER A 124 17.68 2.10 -9.14
CA SER A 124 16.97 2.25 -7.87
C SER A 124 17.93 2.09 -6.68
N SER A 125 18.80 1.09 -6.70
CA SER A 125 19.85 0.91 -5.68
C SER A 125 20.82 2.09 -5.63
N LYS A 126 21.21 2.62 -6.79
CA LYS A 126 22.12 3.78 -6.87
C LYS A 126 21.49 5.05 -6.30
N VAL A 127 20.22 5.31 -6.60
CA VAL A 127 19.48 6.45 -6.05
C VAL A 127 19.29 6.30 -4.55
N SER A 128 18.99 5.11 -4.07
CA SER A 128 18.88 4.82 -2.63
C SER A 128 20.18 5.13 -1.89
N SER A 129 21.34 4.74 -2.46
CA SER A 129 22.66 5.08 -1.89
C SER A 129 22.89 6.60 -1.84
N ALA A 130 22.56 7.32 -2.92
CA ALA A 130 22.67 8.78 -2.94
C ALA A 130 21.76 9.47 -1.90
N SER A 131 20.55 8.94 -1.70
CA SER A 131 19.62 9.42 -0.66
C SER A 131 20.17 9.18 0.75
N THR A 132 20.82 8.03 0.98
CA THR A 132 21.52 7.73 2.24
C THR A 132 22.68 8.70 2.45
N ASP A 133 23.49 8.97 1.43
CA ASP A 133 24.57 9.94 1.50
C ASP A 133 24.08 11.34 1.87
N LEU A 134 22.95 11.77 1.29
CA LEU A 134 22.32 13.04 1.65
C LEU A 134 21.85 13.03 3.11
N SER A 135 21.17 11.97 3.57
CA SER A 135 20.62 11.89 4.94
C SER A 135 21.70 11.85 6.04
N LEU A 136 22.94 11.47 5.72
CA LEU A 136 24.10 11.46 6.62
C LEU A 136 25.03 12.65 6.41
N ASN A 137 24.69 13.60 5.53
CA ASN A 137 25.53 14.75 5.23
C ASN A 137 25.44 15.83 6.31
N GLN A 138 26.46 15.89 7.17
CA GLN A 138 26.52 16.87 8.27
C GLN A 138 26.55 18.33 7.80
N ASN A 139 27.14 18.63 6.63
CA ASN A 139 27.18 20.00 6.13
C ASN A 139 25.80 20.48 5.72
N VAL A 140 25.01 19.63 5.07
CA VAL A 140 23.61 19.89 4.75
C VAL A 140 22.78 20.04 6.04
N TYR A 141 22.90 19.11 6.98
CA TYR A 141 22.20 19.19 8.27
C TYR A 141 22.50 20.50 9.02
N ARG A 142 23.78 20.88 9.16
CA ARG A 142 24.17 22.14 9.82
C ARG A 142 23.63 23.37 9.08
N ALA A 143 23.62 23.32 7.75
CA ALA A 143 23.06 24.40 6.94
C ALA A 143 21.55 24.57 7.18
N LEU A 144 20.79 23.48 7.21
CA LEU A 144 19.35 23.49 7.50
C LEU A 144 19.06 23.88 8.95
N ALA A 145 19.83 23.36 9.92
CA ALA A 145 19.67 23.68 11.34
C ALA A 145 20.01 25.14 11.70
N ALA A 146 20.77 25.82 10.85
CA ALA A 146 21.06 27.26 11.01
C ALA A 146 19.93 28.18 10.50
N LEU A 147 18.90 27.63 9.87
CA LEU A 147 17.74 28.41 9.43
C LEU A 147 16.87 28.80 10.62
N ALA A 148 16.45 30.05 10.68
CA ALA A 148 15.37 30.47 11.57
C ALA A 148 14.03 29.96 11.00
N PRO A 149 13.24 29.18 11.75
CA PRO A 149 11.93 28.73 11.27
C PRO A 149 11.04 29.95 10.98
N PRO A 150 10.35 30.00 9.82
CA PRO A 150 9.47 31.10 9.51
C PRO A 150 8.26 31.12 10.45
N THR A 151 7.94 32.29 10.99
CA THR A 151 6.82 32.44 11.94
C THR A 151 5.47 32.63 11.26
N ASN A 152 5.47 33.04 10.00
CA ASN A 152 4.28 33.34 9.19
C ASN A 152 4.01 32.31 8.08
N ASP A 153 4.76 31.21 8.03
CA ASP A 153 4.60 30.12 7.07
C ASP A 153 4.67 28.77 7.80
N PRO A 154 3.54 28.30 8.35
CA PRO A 154 3.49 27.05 9.11
C PRO A 154 3.91 25.81 8.29
N ALA A 155 3.59 25.78 7.00
CA ALA A 155 3.95 24.68 6.13
C ALA A 155 5.47 24.55 5.95
N THR A 156 6.16 25.64 5.67
CA THR A 156 7.63 25.67 5.58
C THR A 156 8.28 25.36 6.94
N LYS A 157 7.71 25.86 8.02
CA LYS A 157 8.18 25.54 9.38
C LYS A 157 8.10 24.05 9.63
N HIS A 158 6.94 23.44 9.40
CA HIS A 158 6.73 22.00 9.59
C HIS A 158 7.67 21.17 8.70
N TYR A 159 7.80 21.54 7.42
CA TYR A 159 8.71 20.85 6.50
C TYR A 159 10.16 20.86 7.00
N LEU A 160 10.65 22.02 7.46
CA LEU A 160 12.00 22.14 8.03
C LEU A 160 12.17 21.32 9.31
N GLU A 161 11.22 21.39 10.25
CA GLU A 161 11.24 20.66 11.52
C GLU A 161 11.24 19.14 11.28
N ARG A 162 10.39 18.67 10.36
CA ARG A 162 10.34 17.26 9.98
C ARG A 162 11.63 16.80 9.29
N THR A 163 12.16 17.58 8.36
CA THR A 163 13.45 17.31 7.71
C THR A 163 14.56 17.17 8.74
N LEU A 164 14.66 18.10 9.70
CA LEU A 164 15.67 18.03 10.76
C LEU A 164 15.47 16.83 11.70
N LEU A 165 14.23 16.42 11.97
CA LEU A 165 13.94 15.19 12.70
C LEU A 165 14.44 13.97 11.92
N GLU A 166 14.12 13.84 10.65
CA GLU A 166 14.55 12.73 9.79
C GLU A 166 16.09 12.61 9.71
N TYR A 167 16.79 13.72 9.63
CA TYR A 167 18.27 13.72 9.69
C TYR A 167 18.79 13.17 11.01
N ARG A 168 18.19 13.55 12.16
CA ARG A 168 18.59 13.00 13.48
C ARG A 168 18.26 11.51 13.60
N LEU A 169 17.10 11.08 13.11
CA LEU A 169 16.72 9.65 13.07
C LEU A 169 17.63 8.83 12.16
N SER A 170 18.27 9.47 11.17
CA SER A 170 19.32 8.85 10.34
C SER A 170 20.70 8.81 11.05
N GLY A 171 20.87 9.55 12.16
CA GLY A 171 22.11 9.58 12.91
C GLY A 171 23.16 10.56 12.40
N VAL A 172 22.74 11.63 11.68
CA VAL A 172 23.64 12.63 11.12
C VAL A 172 24.42 13.41 12.20
N ASP A 173 23.87 13.53 13.40
CA ASP A 173 24.45 14.22 14.57
C ASP A 173 25.51 13.40 15.31
N LYS A 174 25.67 12.11 14.99
CA LYS A 174 26.65 11.22 15.59
C LYS A 174 28.07 11.51 15.05
N ASP A 175 29.09 11.04 15.79
CA ASP A 175 30.48 11.08 15.33
C ASP A 175 30.69 10.21 14.05
N GLU A 176 31.86 10.37 13.42
CA GLU A 176 32.14 9.72 12.14
C GLU A 176 32.17 8.19 12.26
N ALA A 177 32.70 7.64 13.36
CA ALA A 177 32.77 6.19 13.56
C ALA A 177 31.37 5.61 13.72
N THR A 178 30.52 6.26 14.51
CA THR A 178 29.12 5.88 14.72
C THR A 178 28.31 5.98 13.43
N ARG A 179 28.48 7.05 12.63
CA ARG A 179 27.80 7.15 11.32
C ARG A 179 28.22 6.05 10.34
N LYS A 180 29.51 5.64 10.39
CA LYS A 180 29.99 4.51 9.60
C LYS A 180 29.35 3.20 10.04
N GLU A 181 29.20 2.97 11.34
CA GLU A 181 28.48 1.82 11.88
C GLU A 181 27.00 1.83 11.46
N ILE A 182 26.31 2.97 11.60
CA ILE A 182 24.91 3.13 11.16
C ILE A 182 24.76 2.77 9.68
N ARG A 183 25.65 3.27 8.81
CA ARG A 183 25.66 2.92 7.39
C ARG A 183 25.78 1.40 7.18
N GLN A 184 26.73 0.76 7.85
CA GLN A 184 26.92 -0.70 7.74
C GLN A 184 25.68 -1.48 8.20
N LEU A 185 25.02 -1.02 9.26
CA LEU A 185 23.78 -1.63 9.76
C LEU A 185 22.62 -1.46 8.76
N GLN A 186 22.47 -0.28 8.17
CA GLN A 186 21.48 -0.02 7.14
C GLN A 186 21.69 -0.89 5.90
N ASP A 187 22.94 -1.02 5.45
CA ASP A 187 23.32 -1.90 4.34
C ASP A 187 22.99 -3.36 4.66
N LYS A 188 23.31 -3.82 5.88
CA LYS A 188 22.98 -5.18 6.34
C LYS A 188 21.48 -5.41 6.39
N ILE A 189 20.70 -4.47 6.93
CA ILE A 189 19.24 -4.54 6.99
C ILE A 189 18.65 -4.65 5.58
N THR A 190 19.16 -3.85 4.64
CA THR A 190 18.73 -3.92 3.23
C THR A 190 19.02 -5.27 2.60
N ALA A 191 20.24 -5.77 2.74
CA ALA A 191 20.64 -7.06 2.18
C ALA A 191 19.80 -8.21 2.75
N LEU A 192 19.51 -8.20 4.05
CA LEU A 192 18.67 -9.19 4.71
C LEU A 192 17.21 -9.09 4.26
N THR A 193 16.68 -7.87 4.11
CA THR A 193 15.33 -7.61 3.58
C THR A 193 15.16 -8.18 2.18
N LEU A 194 16.10 -7.91 1.28
CA LEU A 194 16.08 -8.44 -0.08
C LEU A 194 16.21 -9.96 -0.11
N THR A 195 17.04 -10.52 0.77
CA THR A 195 17.21 -11.98 0.89
C THR A 195 15.95 -12.65 1.38
N PHE A 196 15.30 -12.07 2.40
CA PHE A 196 14.03 -12.57 2.94
C PHE A 196 12.95 -12.63 1.86
N ASN A 197 12.73 -11.52 1.15
CA ASN A 197 11.71 -11.45 0.10
C ASN A 197 12.01 -12.42 -1.05
N ARG A 198 13.26 -12.45 -1.53
CA ARG A 198 13.66 -13.39 -2.59
C ARG A 198 13.42 -14.85 -2.20
N ASN A 199 13.73 -15.23 -0.95
CA ASN A 199 13.46 -16.59 -0.49
C ASN A 199 11.98 -16.94 -0.54
N VAL A 200 11.07 -15.98 -0.28
CA VAL A 200 9.61 -16.18 -0.40
C VAL A 200 9.19 -16.29 -1.86
N ASP A 201 9.69 -15.39 -2.72
CA ASP A 201 9.34 -15.35 -4.14
C ASP A 201 9.80 -16.60 -4.89
N ASP A 202 10.99 -17.10 -4.53
CA ASP A 202 11.60 -18.28 -5.17
C ASP A 202 11.01 -19.62 -4.65
N ASP A 203 10.35 -19.64 -3.47
CA ASP A 203 9.78 -20.86 -2.87
C ASP A 203 8.30 -21.05 -3.27
N VAL A 204 8.07 -21.21 -4.55
CA VAL A 204 6.75 -21.61 -5.07
C VAL A 204 6.57 -23.12 -4.88
N ARG A 205 5.85 -23.51 -3.83
CA ARG A 205 5.58 -24.91 -3.52
C ARG A 205 4.44 -25.48 -4.35
N LYS A 206 4.47 -26.78 -4.55
CA LYS A 206 3.47 -27.50 -5.35
C LYS A 206 2.65 -28.43 -4.46
N VAL A 207 1.33 -28.42 -4.67
CA VAL A 207 0.38 -29.33 -4.02
C VAL A 207 -0.35 -30.11 -5.10
N THR A 208 -0.35 -31.42 -5.01
CA THR A 208 -1.06 -32.28 -5.97
C THR A 208 -2.47 -32.57 -5.52
N ALA A 209 -3.40 -32.71 -6.45
CA ALA A 209 -4.79 -33.07 -6.19
C ALA A 209 -5.36 -33.98 -7.27
N THR A 210 -6.26 -34.91 -6.89
CA THR A 210 -7.09 -35.62 -7.87
C THR A 210 -8.29 -34.77 -8.28
N ARG A 211 -9.04 -35.21 -9.31
CA ARG A 211 -10.26 -34.50 -9.72
C ARG A 211 -11.31 -34.42 -8.60
N GLU A 212 -11.43 -35.46 -7.80
CA GLU A 212 -12.37 -35.57 -6.69
C GLU A 212 -11.98 -34.59 -5.54
N GLN A 213 -10.68 -34.44 -5.29
CA GLN A 213 -10.20 -33.48 -4.28
C GLN A 213 -10.46 -32.01 -4.69
N LEU A 214 -10.64 -31.76 -5.99
CA LEU A 214 -11.02 -30.44 -6.52
C LEU A 214 -12.53 -30.21 -6.55
N ASP A 215 -13.33 -31.09 -5.91
CA ASP A 215 -14.77 -30.84 -5.79
C ASP A 215 -15.03 -29.52 -5.03
N GLY A 216 -16.04 -28.76 -5.51
CA GLY A 216 -16.35 -27.42 -5.00
C GLY A 216 -15.58 -26.28 -5.66
N MET A 217 -14.52 -26.58 -6.41
CA MET A 217 -13.74 -25.54 -7.12
C MET A 217 -14.51 -24.95 -8.30
N PRO A 218 -14.33 -23.65 -8.60
CA PRO A 218 -14.92 -23.03 -9.80
C PRO A 218 -14.52 -23.73 -11.09
N ALA A 219 -15.42 -23.79 -12.07
CA ALA A 219 -15.19 -24.51 -13.32
C ALA A 219 -14.02 -23.93 -14.14
N ASP A 220 -13.88 -22.60 -14.16
CA ASP A 220 -12.78 -21.90 -14.83
C ASP A 220 -11.43 -22.17 -14.14
N TYR A 221 -11.41 -22.33 -12.81
CA TYR A 221 -10.23 -22.76 -12.07
C TYR A 221 -9.76 -24.15 -12.55
N ILE A 222 -10.67 -25.11 -12.64
CA ILE A 222 -10.36 -26.46 -13.09
C ILE A 222 -9.89 -26.46 -14.54
N ALA A 223 -10.54 -25.64 -15.40
CA ALA A 223 -10.24 -25.59 -16.82
C ALA A 223 -8.82 -25.08 -17.13
N ARG A 224 -8.28 -24.18 -16.34
CA ARG A 224 -6.91 -23.66 -16.51
C ARG A 224 -5.82 -24.59 -15.98
N HIS A 225 -6.15 -25.54 -15.10
CA HIS A 225 -5.24 -26.56 -14.59
C HIS A 225 -5.47 -27.87 -15.35
N LYS A 226 -4.45 -28.31 -16.11
CA LYS A 226 -4.53 -29.58 -16.83
C LYS A 226 -3.94 -30.70 -15.97
N PRO A 227 -4.63 -31.85 -15.84
CA PRO A 227 -4.06 -33.00 -15.16
C PRO A 227 -2.92 -33.62 -16.01
N ASP A 228 -2.01 -34.30 -15.33
CA ASP A 228 -0.99 -35.13 -15.97
C ASP A 228 -1.59 -36.42 -16.54
N ALA A 229 -0.72 -37.30 -17.07
CA ALA A 229 -1.12 -38.59 -17.67
C ALA A 229 -1.79 -39.56 -16.65
N HIS A 230 -1.64 -39.29 -15.36
CA HIS A 230 -2.25 -40.07 -14.26
C HIS A 230 -3.51 -39.41 -13.69
N GLY A 231 -3.99 -38.32 -14.28
CA GLY A 231 -5.15 -37.59 -13.81
C GLY A 231 -4.88 -36.67 -12.61
N ILE A 232 -3.63 -36.39 -12.29
CA ILE A 232 -3.22 -35.60 -11.15
C ILE A 232 -3.01 -34.12 -11.57
N TYR A 233 -3.66 -33.21 -10.85
CA TYR A 233 -3.52 -31.78 -10.98
C TYR A 233 -2.36 -31.28 -10.11
N THR A 234 -1.56 -30.38 -10.62
CA THR A 234 -0.53 -29.68 -9.85
C THR A 234 -0.98 -28.23 -9.63
N LEU A 235 -1.09 -27.87 -8.36
CA LEU A 235 -1.45 -26.54 -7.89
C LEU A 235 -0.23 -25.90 -7.25
N THR A 236 -0.15 -24.57 -7.25
CA THR A 236 0.97 -23.85 -6.68
C THR A 236 0.56 -23.05 -5.43
N THR A 237 1.54 -22.54 -4.69
CA THR A 237 1.30 -21.60 -3.59
C THR A 237 1.09 -20.17 -4.06
N ASP A 238 1.11 -19.90 -5.37
CA ASP A 238 0.77 -18.58 -5.89
C ASP A 238 -0.67 -18.21 -5.49
N PRO A 239 -0.96 -16.94 -5.13
CA PRO A 239 -2.27 -16.51 -4.66
C PRO A 239 -3.45 -16.93 -5.55
N PRO A 240 -3.37 -16.87 -6.91
CA PRO A 240 -4.47 -17.31 -7.78
C PRO A 240 -4.80 -18.80 -7.69
N ASP A 241 -3.87 -19.61 -7.18
CA ASP A 241 -4.09 -21.04 -6.97
C ASP A 241 -4.47 -21.35 -5.52
N SER A 242 -3.72 -20.81 -4.57
CA SER A 242 -3.83 -21.19 -3.16
C SER A 242 -5.12 -20.67 -2.48
N PHE A 243 -5.50 -19.41 -2.75
CA PHE A 243 -6.67 -18.82 -2.10
C PHE A 243 -7.99 -19.48 -2.53
N PRO A 244 -8.25 -19.75 -3.82
CA PRO A 244 -9.42 -20.51 -4.23
C PRO A 244 -9.50 -21.90 -3.59
N VAL A 245 -8.39 -22.62 -3.48
CA VAL A 245 -8.39 -23.95 -2.83
C VAL A 245 -8.84 -23.85 -1.38
N ARG A 246 -8.32 -22.90 -0.62
CA ARG A 246 -8.68 -22.69 0.79
C ARG A 246 -10.12 -22.22 0.99
N SER A 247 -10.72 -21.57 -0.01
CA SER A 247 -12.09 -21.03 0.05
C SER A 247 -13.14 -21.98 -0.54
N PHE A 248 -12.82 -22.76 -1.55
CA PHE A 248 -13.82 -23.49 -2.33
C PHE A 248 -13.68 -24.99 -2.33
N ALA A 249 -12.47 -25.57 -2.20
CA ALA A 249 -12.29 -26.99 -2.22
C ALA A 249 -13.05 -27.66 -1.06
N SER A 250 -13.91 -28.63 -1.35
CA SER A 250 -14.67 -29.36 -0.32
C SER A 250 -13.78 -30.33 0.50
N ASN A 251 -12.64 -30.74 -0.07
CA ASN A 251 -11.70 -31.67 0.55
C ASN A 251 -10.81 -30.98 1.61
N SER A 252 -10.99 -31.31 2.89
CA SER A 252 -10.27 -30.70 4.02
C SER A 252 -8.78 -31.04 4.03
N ASP A 253 -8.38 -32.25 3.57
CA ASP A 253 -6.96 -32.61 3.45
C ASP A 253 -6.25 -31.73 2.41
N LEU A 254 -6.88 -31.47 1.27
CA LEU A 254 -6.32 -30.57 0.27
C LEU A 254 -6.17 -29.15 0.82
N ARG A 255 -7.17 -28.63 1.56
CA ARG A 255 -7.08 -27.30 2.20
C ARG A 255 -5.93 -27.25 3.22
N LEU A 256 -5.79 -28.29 4.05
CA LEU A 256 -4.69 -28.37 5.03
C LEU A 256 -3.32 -28.40 4.37
N ARG A 257 -3.13 -29.25 3.34
CA ARG A 257 -1.87 -29.33 2.61
C ARG A 257 -1.53 -28.00 1.91
N MET A 258 -2.53 -27.33 1.32
CA MET A 258 -2.33 -26.03 0.69
C MET A 258 -2.01 -24.95 1.73
N PHE A 259 -2.71 -24.95 2.88
CA PHE A 259 -2.42 -24.03 3.99
C PHE A 259 -0.97 -24.17 4.46
N LEU A 260 -0.52 -25.39 4.75
CA LEU A 260 0.85 -25.63 5.19
C LEU A 260 1.89 -25.31 4.12
N ALA A 261 1.63 -25.68 2.86
CA ALA A 261 2.53 -25.33 1.77
C ALA A 261 2.70 -23.83 1.64
N TYR A 262 1.60 -23.06 1.79
CA TYR A 262 1.61 -21.60 1.70
C TYR A 262 2.32 -20.94 2.90
N SER A 263 1.99 -21.34 4.13
CA SER A 263 2.55 -20.74 5.34
C SER A 263 4.01 -21.11 5.60
N GLN A 264 4.49 -22.21 5.01
CA GLN A 264 5.88 -22.67 5.12
C GLN A 264 6.79 -22.20 4.00
N ARG A 265 6.34 -21.28 3.11
CA ARG A 265 7.23 -20.72 2.09
C ARG A 265 8.45 -20.08 2.77
N ALA A 266 9.59 -20.27 2.18
CA ALA A 266 10.90 -19.84 2.67
C ALA A 266 11.40 -20.50 3.96
N TYR A 267 10.59 -21.33 4.66
CA TYR A 267 11.05 -22.12 5.79
C TYR A 267 11.98 -23.28 5.32
N PRO A 268 13.11 -23.56 6.01
CA PRO A 268 13.64 -22.88 7.20
C PRO A 268 14.62 -21.74 6.89
N LYS A 269 14.76 -21.32 5.63
CA LYS A 269 15.78 -20.34 5.23
C LYS A 269 15.58 -18.99 5.93
N ASN A 270 14.32 -18.56 6.05
CA ASN A 270 14.01 -17.25 6.61
C ASN A 270 14.05 -17.20 8.13
N ASP A 271 14.06 -18.32 8.87
CA ASP A 271 14.26 -18.32 10.34
C ASP A 271 15.53 -17.53 10.72
N ALA A 272 16.67 -17.89 10.12
CA ALA A 272 17.94 -17.23 10.41
C ALA A 272 17.98 -15.79 9.87
N VAL A 273 17.47 -15.59 8.65
CA VAL A 273 17.45 -14.25 8.01
C VAL A 273 16.60 -13.27 8.84
N LEU A 274 15.45 -13.71 9.35
CA LEU A 274 14.59 -12.87 10.21
C LEU A 274 15.29 -12.53 11.53
N MET A 275 15.91 -13.50 12.21
CA MET A 275 16.63 -13.24 13.46
C MET A 275 17.81 -12.30 13.27
N ASP A 276 18.54 -12.43 12.18
CA ASP A 276 19.62 -11.51 11.80
C ASP A 276 19.08 -10.10 11.50
N LEU A 277 17.94 -9.99 10.85
CA LEU A 277 17.27 -8.74 10.55
C LEU A 277 16.82 -8.03 11.84
N LEU A 278 16.18 -8.77 12.77
CA LEU A 278 15.78 -8.24 14.08
C LEU A 278 17.01 -7.76 14.87
N SER A 279 18.11 -8.53 14.83
CA SER A 279 19.37 -8.17 15.52
C SER A 279 19.98 -6.91 14.95
N ALA A 280 20.05 -6.78 13.63
CA ALA A 280 20.59 -5.58 12.97
C ALA A 280 19.72 -4.34 13.26
N ARG A 281 18.39 -4.48 13.24
CA ARG A 281 17.44 -3.42 13.59
C ARG A 281 17.60 -2.96 15.04
N GLN A 282 17.68 -3.90 15.99
CA GLN A 282 17.88 -3.57 17.40
C GLN A 282 19.23 -2.87 17.62
N GLN A 283 20.30 -3.33 16.97
CA GLN A 283 21.60 -2.66 17.04
C GLN A 283 21.54 -1.24 16.49
N LEU A 284 20.86 -1.04 15.35
CA LEU A 284 20.66 0.30 14.78
C LEU A 284 19.91 1.21 15.77
N ALA A 285 18.83 0.72 16.37
CA ALA A 285 18.05 1.49 17.34
C ALA A 285 18.89 1.91 18.54
N THR A 286 19.64 0.99 19.13
CA THR A 286 20.51 1.29 20.29
C THR A 286 21.65 2.23 19.94
N THR A 287 22.26 2.10 18.77
CA THR A 287 23.30 3.02 18.26
C THR A 287 22.74 4.44 18.08
N LEU A 288 21.47 4.57 17.68
CA LEU A 288 20.76 5.85 17.57
C LEU A 288 20.28 6.40 18.92
N GLY A 289 20.28 5.60 19.99
CA GLY A 289 19.89 6.00 21.35
C GLY A 289 18.45 5.61 21.73
N TYR A 290 17.82 4.73 20.97
CA TYR A 290 16.50 4.17 21.26
C TYR A 290 16.59 2.85 22.02
N ALA A 291 15.65 2.59 22.92
CA ALA A 291 15.63 1.35 23.69
C ALA A 291 15.31 0.15 22.82
N THR A 292 14.38 0.31 21.87
CA THR A 292 13.91 -0.73 20.95
C THR A 292 13.83 -0.22 19.54
N TYR A 293 13.80 -1.14 18.57
CA TYR A 293 13.56 -0.76 17.18
C TYR A 293 12.13 -0.25 16.96
N ALA A 294 11.16 -0.76 17.71
CA ALA A 294 9.78 -0.26 17.64
C ALA A 294 9.68 1.22 18.03
N ASP A 295 10.46 1.67 19.04
CA ASP A 295 10.50 3.08 19.43
C ASP A 295 11.14 3.95 18.34
N LEU A 296 12.23 3.47 17.71
CA LEU A 296 12.86 4.16 16.58
C LEU A 296 11.90 4.26 15.38
N ALA A 297 11.25 3.15 15.03
CA ALA A 297 10.40 3.06 13.85
C ALA A 297 9.11 3.88 13.97
N THR A 298 8.69 4.21 15.19
CA THR A 298 7.49 5.03 15.45
C THR A 298 7.79 6.50 15.74
N ALA A 299 9.07 6.88 15.90
CA ALA A 299 9.46 8.22 16.35
C ALA A 299 9.06 9.36 15.40
N ASP A 300 8.91 9.10 14.12
CA ASP A 300 8.45 10.04 13.08
C ASP A 300 7.03 9.73 12.58
N GLN A 301 6.32 8.85 13.24
CA GLN A 301 4.96 8.45 12.87
C GLN A 301 3.92 9.22 13.70
N MET A 302 2.66 9.17 13.26
CA MET A 302 1.53 9.80 13.96
C MET A 302 1.38 9.29 15.39
N MET A 303 1.63 7.99 15.63
CA MET A 303 1.56 7.39 16.97
C MET A 303 2.75 7.79 17.88
N GLY A 304 3.89 8.14 17.35
CA GLY A 304 5.06 8.69 18.04
C GLY A 304 5.79 7.77 19.00
N SER A 305 5.24 6.61 19.38
CA SER A 305 5.89 5.64 20.26
C SER A 305 5.26 4.25 20.19
N ALA A 306 6.05 3.20 20.46
CA ALA A 306 5.57 1.82 20.57
C ALA A 306 4.51 1.68 21.70
N LYS A 307 4.63 2.45 22.78
CA LYS A 307 3.63 2.47 23.88
C LYS A 307 2.26 2.94 23.40
N ASN A 308 2.20 4.00 22.59
CA ASN A 308 0.94 4.49 22.04
C ASN A 308 0.33 3.49 21.05
N VAL A 309 1.17 2.82 20.26
CA VAL A 309 0.73 1.72 19.38
C VAL A 309 0.09 0.61 20.20
N GLN A 310 0.74 0.12 21.27
CA GLN A 310 0.17 -0.91 22.14
C GLN A 310 -1.18 -0.48 22.75
N ALA A 311 -1.28 0.76 23.21
CA ALA A 311 -2.54 1.30 23.76
C ALA A 311 -3.69 1.31 22.73
N LEU A 312 -3.39 1.66 21.47
CA LEU A 312 -4.36 1.58 20.37
C LEU A 312 -4.80 0.12 20.13
N LEU A 313 -3.83 -0.81 20.04
CA LEU A 313 -4.13 -2.23 19.80
C LEU A 313 -4.99 -2.81 20.93
N ASP A 314 -4.70 -2.49 22.19
CA ASP A 314 -5.49 -2.94 23.35
C ASP A 314 -6.92 -2.36 23.33
N GLN A 315 -7.07 -1.10 22.92
CA GLN A 315 -8.39 -0.45 22.80
C GLN A 315 -9.24 -1.10 21.71
N VAL A 316 -8.64 -1.38 20.53
CA VAL A 316 -9.34 -2.01 19.42
C VAL A 316 -9.65 -3.48 19.71
N ASP A 317 -8.73 -4.20 20.40
CA ASP A 317 -8.94 -5.57 20.86
C ASP A 317 -10.16 -5.68 21.79
N ALA A 318 -10.23 -4.82 22.79
CA ALA A 318 -11.39 -4.77 23.70
C ALA A 318 -12.73 -4.53 22.96
N ALA A 319 -12.71 -3.79 21.85
CA ALA A 319 -13.91 -3.47 21.07
C ALA A 319 -14.30 -4.57 20.08
N SER A 320 -13.35 -5.40 19.59
CA SER A 320 -13.57 -6.36 18.50
C SER A 320 -13.75 -7.82 18.96
N ARG A 321 -13.36 -8.16 20.19
CA ARG A 321 -13.47 -9.56 20.72
C ARG A 321 -14.88 -10.10 20.66
N GLU A 322 -15.86 -9.33 21.14
CA GLU A 322 -17.24 -9.80 21.22
C GLU A 322 -17.88 -9.93 19.82
N PRO A 323 -17.76 -8.96 18.88
CA PRO A 323 -18.16 -9.16 17.49
C PRO A 323 -17.54 -10.41 16.85
N ALA A 324 -16.23 -10.60 16.95
CA ALA A 324 -15.53 -11.76 16.38
C ALA A 324 -16.00 -13.10 17.01
N ALA A 325 -16.18 -13.12 18.32
CA ALA A 325 -16.68 -14.32 19.01
C ALA A 325 -18.10 -14.69 18.55
N ARG A 326 -18.98 -13.73 18.33
CA ARG A 326 -20.33 -13.97 17.79
C ARG A 326 -20.28 -14.49 16.36
N GLU A 327 -19.44 -13.91 15.50
CA GLU A 327 -19.22 -14.37 14.13
C GLU A 327 -18.76 -15.83 14.11
N TYR A 328 -17.72 -16.15 14.89
CA TYR A 328 -17.18 -17.50 14.97
C TYR A 328 -18.20 -18.52 15.54
N ALA A 329 -18.95 -18.15 16.58
CA ALA A 329 -19.98 -19.03 17.14
C ALA A 329 -21.04 -19.39 16.10
N ARG A 330 -21.47 -18.43 15.26
CA ARG A 330 -22.40 -18.68 14.16
C ARG A 330 -21.80 -19.57 13.08
N LEU A 331 -20.53 -19.31 12.71
CA LEU A 331 -19.80 -20.10 11.74
C LEU A 331 -19.67 -21.56 12.20
N LEU A 332 -19.27 -21.75 13.46
CA LEU A 332 -19.12 -23.10 14.05
C LEU A 332 -20.46 -23.82 14.12
N ALA A 333 -21.54 -23.15 14.54
CA ALA A 333 -22.88 -23.74 14.57
C ALA A 333 -23.34 -24.17 13.17
N PHE A 334 -23.09 -23.35 12.15
CA PHE A 334 -23.38 -23.67 10.76
C PHE A 334 -22.55 -24.84 10.22
N ALA A 335 -21.27 -24.89 10.54
CA ALA A 335 -20.37 -25.97 10.13
C ALA A 335 -20.79 -27.30 10.78
N ARG A 336 -21.17 -27.28 12.08
CA ARG A 336 -21.68 -28.46 12.81
C ARG A 336 -22.97 -29.05 12.23
N GLN A 337 -23.86 -28.24 11.68
CA GLN A 337 -25.05 -28.72 10.96
C GLN A 337 -24.70 -29.59 9.75
N ARG A 338 -23.56 -29.32 9.11
CA ARG A 338 -23.09 -30.00 7.90
C ARG A 338 -22.10 -31.10 8.17
N GLN A 339 -21.33 -30.97 9.25
CA GLN A 339 -20.35 -31.94 9.72
C GLN A 339 -20.58 -32.21 11.21
N PRO A 340 -21.53 -33.09 11.55
CA PRO A 340 -21.76 -33.49 12.94
C PRO A 340 -20.46 -34.00 13.57
N GLY A 341 -20.19 -33.58 14.80
CA GLY A 341 -18.95 -33.93 15.49
C GLY A 341 -17.78 -32.95 15.33
N LEU A 342 -17.91 -31.94 14.48
CA LEU A 342 -16.89 -30.88 14.40
C LEU A 342 -16.84 -30.11 15.74
N THR A 343 -15.68 -30.15 16.40
CA THR A 343 -15.49 -29.46 17.69
C THR A 343 -15.11 -28.03 17.51
N ASN A 344 -14.17 -27.73 16.59
CA ASN A 344 -13.67 -26.42 16.25
C ASN A 344 -13.36 -26.35 14.75
N ILE A 345 -13.25 -25.13 14.21
CA ILE A 345 -12.79 -24.87 12.85
C ILE A 345 -11.29 -24.58 12.91
N SER A 346 -10.49 -25.21 12.06
CA SER A 346 -9.07 -24.95 11.94
C SER A 346 -8.80 -23.71 11.10
N MET A 347 -7.63 -23.08 11.28
CA MET A 347 -7.18 -21.97 10.41
C MET A 347 -7.15 -22.36 8.92
N ALA A 348 -6.89 -23.65 8.62
CA ALA A 348 -6.91 -24.16 7.25
C ALA A 348 -8.32 -24.26 6.65
N ASP A 349 -9.35 -24.41 7.49
CA ASP A 349 -10.75 -24.61 7.07
C ASP A 349 -11.60 -23.34 7.17
N SER A 350 -11.11 -22.30 7.86
CA SER A 350 -11.87 -21.07 8.15
C SER A 350 -12.40 -20.41 6.88
N GLY A 351 -11.57 -20.28 5.85
CA GLY A 351 -11.97 -19.71 4.56
C GLY A 351 -13.10 -20.46 3.88
N TYR A 352 -13.03 -21.80 3.86
CA TYR A 352 -14.07 -22.65 3.28
C TYR A 352 -15.42 -22.49 4.01
N TRP A 353 -15.40 -22.60 5.34
CA TRP A 353 -16.64 -22.50 6.11
C TRP A 353 -17.25 -21.10 6.03
N THR A 354 -16.43 -20.05 5.98
CA THR A 354 -16.88 -18.67 5.79
C THR A 354 -17.57 -18.51 4.44
N GLU A 355 -17.01 -19.05 3.36
CA GLU A 355 -17.62 -18.98 2.03
C GLU A 355 -18.94 -19.78 1.98
N GLN A 356 -18.99 -20.97 2.55
CA GLN A 356 -20.22 -21.76 2.63
C GLN A 356 -21.31 -21.07 3.45
N TYR A 357 -20.93 -20.38 4.53
CA TYR A 357 -21.84 -19.59 5.35
C TYR A 357 -22.41 -18.42 4.57
N ARG A 358 -21.56 -17.65 3.88
CA ARG A 358 -21.96 -16.50 3.05
C ARG A 358 -22.95 -16.92 1.97
N ARG A 359 -22.66 -17.97 1.21
CA ARG A 359 -23.54 -18.50 0.16
C ARG A 359 -24.90 -18.92 0.72
N THR A 360 -24.93 -19.59 1.86
CA THR A 360 -26.17 -20.10 2.43
C THR A 360 -26.97 -19.04 3.17
N ARG A 361 -26.31 -18.18 3.92
CA ARG A 361 -26.98 -17.23 4.83
C ARG A 361 -27.49 -16.00 4.12
N TYR A 362 -26.75 -15.51 3.12
CA TYR A 362 -27.05 -14.28 2.40
C TYR A 362 -27.56 -14.54 0.98
N ASP A 363 -27.67 -15.79 0.56
CA ASP A 363 -28.03 -16.17 -0.82
C ASP A 363 -27.18 -15.37 -1.84
N PHE A 364 -25.89 -15.28 -1.55
CA PHE A 364 -24.95 -14.49 -2.31
C PHE A 364 -23.76 -15.33 -2.81
N ASP A 365 -23.68 -15.46 -4.12
CA ASP A 365 -22.51 -16.00 -4.82
C ASP A 365 -21.73 -14.81 -5.43
N ALA A 366 -20.48 -14.63 -5.03
CA ALA A 366 -19.59 -13.57 -5.55
C ALA A 366 -19.44 -13.60 -7.08
N GLN A 367 -19.67 -14.74 -7.73
CA GLN A 367 -19.62 -14.84 -9.20
C GLN A 367 -20.86 -14.18 -9.86
N SER A 368 -21.98 -14.04 -9.13
CA SER A 368 -23.24 -13.49 -9.68
C SER A 368 -23.18 -11.99 -9.98
N VAL A 369 -22.26 -11.25 -9.34
CA VAL A 369 -22.12 -9.80 -9.56
C VAL A 369 -21.13 -9.45 -10.67
N ARG A 370 -20.22 -10.33 -11.03
CA ARG A 370 -19.19 -10.08 -12.06
C ARG A 370 -19.74 -9.60 -13.41
N PRO A 371 -20.89 -10.11 -13.91
CA PRO A 371 -21.47 -9.60 -15.15
C PRO A 371 -21.80 -8.11 -15.15
N TYR A 372 -21.90 -7.49 -13.97
CA TYR A 372 -22.18 -6.06 -13.82
C TYR A 372 -20.92 -5.20 -13.74
N PHE A 373 -19.74 -5.81 -13.67
CA PHE A 373 -18.46 -5.13 -13.53
C PHE A 373 -17.49 -5.41 -14.69
N PRO A 374 -17.87 -5.11 -15.95
CA PRO A 374 -16.90 -5.13 -17.04
C PRO A 374 -15.91 -3.98 -16.85
N TYR A 375 -14.63 -4.23 -17.08
CA TYR A 375 -13.53 -3.31 -16.75
C TYR A 375 -13.75 -1.86 -17.25
N ASN A 376 -14.15 -1.69 -18.52
CA ASN A 376 -14.30 -0.35 -19.09
C ASN A 376 -15.41 0.47 -18.39
N GLU A 377 -16.51 -0.17 -17.98
CA GLU A 377 -17.59 0.49 -17.24
C GLU A 377 -17.14 0.83 -15.81
N VAL A 378 -16.35 -0.05 -15.18
CA VAL A 378 -15.79 0.19 -13.86
C VAL A 378 -14.82 1.37 -13.90
N GLN A 379 -13.88 1.41 -14.85
CA GLN A 379 -12.96 2.53 -15.01
C GLN A 379 -13.70 3.86 -15.21
N ALA A 380 -14.68 3.89 -16.11
CA ALA A 380 -15.48 5.08 -16.34
C ALA A 380 -16.28 5.49 -15.08
N GLY A 381 -16.81 4.51 -14.33
CA GLY A 381 -17.53 4.70 -13.08
C GLY A 381 -16.65 5.29 -11.98
N ILE A 382 -15.43 4.78 -11.83
CA ILE A 382 -14.43 5.29 -10.86
C ILE A 382 -14.04 6.73 -11.18
N LEU A 383 -13.68 7.02 -12.43
CA LEU A 383 -13.35 8.39 -12.87
C LEU A 383 -14.51 9.35 -12.63
N LYS A 384 -15.75 8.94 -12.95
CA LYS A 384 -16.95 9.75 -12.72
C LYS A 384 -17.23 9.98 -11.24
N THR A 385 -17.08 8.95 -10.40
CA THR A 385 -17.27 9.04 -8.95
C THR A 385 -16.23 9.97 -8.33
N ALA A 386 -14.96 9.77 -8.67
CA ALA A 386 -13.86 10.62 -8.22
C ALA A 386 -14.00 12.08 -8.70
N ALA A 387 -14.43 12.30 -9.95
CA ALA A 387 -14.69 13.63 -10.48
C ALA A 387 -15.73 14.39 -9.64
N ARG A 388 -16.80 13.71 -9.22
CA ARG A 388 -17.83 14.31 -8.37
C ARG A 388 -17.34 14.50 -6.93
N LEU A 389 -16.68 13.48 -6.37
CA LEU A 389 -16.22 13.50 -4.98
C LEU A 389 -15.13 14.57 -4.76
N PHE A 390 -14.17 14.65 -5.66
CA PHE A 390 -13.04 15.57 -5.54
C PHE A 390 -13.24 16.90 -6.28
N HIS A 391 -14.38 17.11 -6.94
CA HIS A 391 -14.62 18.28 -7.80
C HIS A 391 -13.50 18.52 -8.81
N VAL A 392 -13.16 17.48 -9.58
CA VAL A 392 -12.15 17.52 -10.64
C VAL A 392 -12.74 17.08 -11.99
N GLU A 393 -12.03 17.33 -13.06
CA GLU A 393 -12.34 16.86 -14.42
C GLU A 393 -11.14 16.03 -14.92
N PHE A 394 -11.40 14.85 -15.47
CA PHE A 394 -10.40 14.01 -16.13
C PHE A 394 -10.52 14.16 -17.64
N LYS A 395 -9.45 14.59 -18.31
CA LYS A 395 -9.38 14.71 -19.77
C LYS A 395 -8.40 13.69 -20.32
N ALA A 396 -8.88 12.79 -21.17
CA ALA A 396 -8.03 11.80 -21.82
C ALA A 396 -6.93 12.46 -22.67
N VAL A 397 -5.73 11.89 -22.63
CA VAL A 397 -4.57 12.32 -23.42
C VAL A 397 -4.09 11.14 -24.26
N PRO A 398 -4.78 10.83 -25.39
CA PRO A 398 -4.49 9.62 -26.17
C PRO A 398 -3.11 9.60 -26.82
N ASP A 399 -2.53 10.78 -27.06
CA ASP A 399 -1.20 10.92 -27.69
C ASP A 399 -0.07 11.02 -26.64
N ALA A 400 -0.36 10.77 -25.36
CA ALA A 400 0.67 10.79 -24.33
C ALA A 400 1.69 9.66 -24.61
N LYS A 401 2.97 9.96 -24.44
CA LYS A 401 4.01 8.95 -24.48
C LYS A 401 3.91 8.09 -23.22
N VAL A 402 3.80 6.80 -23.41
CA VAL A 402 3.66 5.80 -22.36
C VAL A 402 4.60 4.62 -22.61
N TRP A 403 4.87 3.82 -21.59
CA TRP A 403 5.77 2.65 -21.62
C TRP A 403 5.12 1.41 -22.23
N ASP A 404 3.79 1.37 -22.32
CA ASP A 404 3.04 0.27 -22.91
C ASP A 404 1.76 0.81 -23.59
N PRO A 405 1.40 0.35 -24.79
CA PRO A 405 0.21 0.84 -25.51
C PRO A 405 -1.13 0.64 -24.79
N SER A 406 -1.20 -0.27 -23.80
CA SER A 406 -2.42 -0.49 -23.01
C SER A 406 -2.66 0.55 -21.92
N VAL A 407 -1.69 1.45 -21.65
CA VAL A 407 -1.78 2.47 -20.60
C VAL A 407 -2.70 3.60 -21.05
N SER A 408 -3.71 3.89 -20.22
CA SER A 408 -4.56 5.06 -20.42
C SER A 408 -4.04 6.26 -19.63
N THR A 409 -4.06 7.44 -20.26
CA THR A 409 -3.53 8.68 -19.66
C THR A 409 -4.61 9.74 -19.55
N PHE A 410 -4.63 10.43 -18.40
CA PHE A 410 -5.56 11.54 -18.16
C PHE A 410 -4.86 12.72 -17.52
N ASP A 411 -5.15 13.94 -18.01
CA ASP A 411 -4.86 15.18 -17.28
C ASP A 411 -6.01 15.47 -16.30
N VAL A 412 -5.66 15.86 -15.08
CA VAL A 412 -6.59 16.20 -14.02
C VAL A 412 -6.71 17.72 -13.92
N TYR A 413 -7.93 18.23 -14.00
CA TYR A 413 -8.23 19.67 -13.90
C TYR A 413 -9.10 19.94 -12.68
N ASP A 414 -8.86 21.06 -12.02
CA ASP A 414 -9.75 21.54 -10.96
C ASP A 414 -11.11 21.97 -11.55
N ASN A 415 -12.19 21.50 -10.96
CA ASN A 415 -13.56 21.90 -11.32
C ASN A 415 -14.23 22.70 -10.19
N ALA A 416 -13.47 23.09 -9.15
CA ALA A 416 -13.92 23.91 -8.05
C ALA A 416 -13.42 25.34 -8.17
N GLU A 417 -14.29 26.31 -7.84
CA GLU A 417 -13.86 27.71 -7.71
C GLU A 417 -12.91 27.91 -6.52
N PRO A 418 -11.91 28.80 -6.59
CA PRO A 418 -11.60 29.74 -7.67
C PRO A 418 -10.67 29.18 -8.75
N ASN A 419 -10.23 27.91 -8.64
CA ASN A 419 -9.19 27.33 -9.49
C ASN A 419 -9.75 26.56 -10.70
N LYS A 420 -11.05 26.67 -10.99
CA LYS A 420 -11.70 25.94 -12.07
C LYS A 420 -10.97 26.08 -13.41
N GLY A 421 -10.67 24.93 -14.01
CA GLY A 421 -9.92 24.84 -15.26
C GLY A 421 -8.40 24.84 -15.11
N LYS A 422 -7.85 24.99 -13.89
CA LYS A 422 -6.42 24.83 -13.62
C LYS A 422 -6.06 23.34 -13.72
N ARG A 423 -5.00 23.01 -14.48
CA ARG A 423 -4.47 21.64 -14.48
C ARG A 423 -3.76 21.35 -13.16
N LEU A 424 -4.13 20.23 -12.51
CA LEU A 424 -3.62 19.80 -11.21
C LEU A 424 -2.51 18.74 -11.33
N GLY A 425 -2.53 17.94 -12.40
CA GLY A 425 -1.53 16.87 -12.59
C GLY A 425 -1.89 15.94 -13.73
N ARG A 426 -1.13 14.85 -13.85
CA ARG A 426 -1.36 13.79 -14.83
C ARG A 426 -1.37 12.43 -14.16
N ILE A 427 -2.25 11.55 -14.62
CA ILE A 427 -2.35 10.17 -14.13
C ILE A 427 -2.24 9.18 -15.28
N TYR A 428 -1.63 8.02 -14.99
CA TYR A 428 -1.46 6.91 -15.90
C TYR A 428 -2.09 5.65 -15.30
N LEU A 429 -2.89 4.95 -16.08
CA LEU A 429 -3.59 3.75 -15.64
C LEU A 429 -3.04 2.54 -16.41
N ASP A 430 -2.12 1.81 -15.78
CA ASP A 430 -1.55 0.56 -16.27
C ASP A 430 -2.26 -0.62 -15.59
N MET A 431 -3.35 -1.11 -16.20
CA MET A 431 -4.38 -1.82 -15.48
C MET A 431 -4.46 -3.33 -15.77
N HIS A 432 -3.77 -3.82 -16.78
CA HIS A 432 -3.88 -5.22 -17.21
C HIS A 432 -2.57 -6.00 -17.02
N PRO A 433 -2.64 -7.32 -16.76
CA PRO A 433 -1.47 -8.14 -16.62
C PRO A 433 -0.72 -8.28 -17.96
N ARG A 434 0.61 -8.27 -17.91
CA ARG A 434 1.49 -8.63 -19.02
C ARG A 434 2.79 -9.26 -18.54
N THR A 435 3.52 -9.88 -19.47
CA THR A 435 4.80 -10.50 -19.15
C THR A 435 5.80 -9.47 -18.60
N GLY A 436 6.41 -9.79 -17.47
CA GLY A 436 7.44 -8.95 -16.86
C GLY A 436 6.91 -7.78 -16.01
N LYS A 437 5.63 -7.53 -16.00
CA LYS A 437 4.98 -6.57 -15.11
C LYS A 437 4.78 -7.18 -13.72
N ASP A 438 4.94 -6.36 -12.67
CA ASP A 438 4.54 -6.71 -11.31
C ASP A 438 3.09 -7.22 -11.29
N LYS A 439 2.84 -8.27 -10.52
CA LYS A 439 1.54 -8.95 -10.47
C LYS A 439 0.64 -8.46 -9.34
N TRP A 440 1.05 -7.43 -8.62
CA TRP A 440 0.29 -6.85 -7.53
C TRP A 440 -0.49 -5.60 -7.98
N PHE A 441 -1.16 -4.94 -7.03
CA PHE A 441 -1.89 -3.69 -7.21
C PHE A 441 -1.18 -2.60 -6.42
N SER A 442 -0.91 -1.45 -7.02
CA SER A 442 -0.23 -0.36 -6.33
C SER A 442 -0.43 0.99 -7.02
N SER A 443 -0.33 2.06 -6.25
CA SER A 443 -0.19 3.42 -6.73
C SER A 443 1.28 3.84 -6.65
N ALA A 444 1.81 4.39 -7.73
CA ALA A 444 3.19 4.84 -7.85
C ALA A 444 3.26 6.35 -8.10
N PRO A 445 3.85 7.15 -7.20
CA PRO A 445 4.21 8.52 -7.52
C PRO A 445 5.36 8.50 -8.53
N LEU A 446 5.23 9.18 -9.66
CA LEU A 446 6.29 9.32 -10.65
C LEU A 446 7.06 10.63 -10.43
N VAL A 447 6.35 11.73 -10.42
CA VAL A 447 6.88 13.08 -10.26
C VAL A 447 6.19 13.76 -9.08
N PRO A 448 6.93 14.31 -8.10
CA PRO A 448 6.34 15.15 -7.06
C PRO A 448 5.72 16.41 -7.66
N GLY A 449 4.69 16.94 -7.01
CA GLY A 449 4.18 18.27 -7.34
C GLY A 449 4.92 19.38 -6.60
N ILE A 450 5.11 20.53 -7.27
CA ILE A 450 5.61 21.74 -6.65
C ILE A 450 4.75 22.91 -7.16
N GLY A 451 3.95 23.50 -6.29
CA GLY A 451 2.97 24.52 -6.64
C GLY A 451 3.56 25.65 -7.49
N GLY A 452 3.00 25.87 -8.67
CA GLY A 452 3.46 26.88 -9.63
C GLY A 452 4.75 26.56 -10.37
N ARG A 453 5.42 25.42 -10.11
CA ARG A 453 6.70 25.03 -10.72
C ARG A 453 6.66 23.69 -11.44
N GLN A 454 5.97 22.69 -10.88
CA GLN A 454 5.99 21.31 -11.38
C GLN A 454 4.66 20.63 -11.09
N LEU A 455 4.06 20.00 -12.11
CA LEU A 455 2.86 19.22 -11.92
C LEU A 455 3.18 17.82 -11.35
N PRO A 456 2.37 17.31 -10.42
CA PRO A 456 2.51 15.93 -9.98
C PRO A 456 2.09 14.96 -11.09
N GLU A 457 2.82 13.84 -11.21
CA GLU A 457 2.47 12.73 -12.06
C GLU A 457 2.48 11.44 -11.25
N GLY A 458 1.48 10.59 -11.47
CA GLY A 458 1.38 9.31 -10.78
C GLY A 458 0.73 8.25 -11.65
N ALA A 459 0.99 6.98 -11.32
CA ALA A 459 0.47 5.84 -12.05
C ALA A 459 -0.19 4.82 -11.14
N LEU A 460 -1.19 4.09 -11.65
CA LEU A 460 -1.64 2.83 -11.07
C LEU A 460 -0.97 1.67 -11.81
N ILE A 461 -0.49 0.69 -11.05
CA ILE A 461 -0.03 -0.61 -11.54
C ILE A 461 -1.03 -1.64 -11.03
N CYS A 462 -1.89 -2.16 -11.92
CA CYS A 462 -2.93 -3.12 -11.56
C CYS A 462 -2.89 -4.33 -12.50
N ASN A 463 -3.62 -5.39 -12.13
CA ASN A 463 -3.66 -6.64 -12.90
C ASN A 463 -5.10 -7.16 -13.04
N PHE A 464 -6.03 -6.27 -13.41
CA PHE A 464 -7.43 -6.60 -13.59
C PHE A 464 -7.65 -7.40 -14.89
N PRO A 465 -8.72 -8.22 -14.94
CA PRO A 465 -9.08 -8.94 -16.17
C PRO A 465 -9.38 -7.97 -17.32
N GLY A 466 -9.24 -8.42 -18.56
CA GLY A 466 -9.42 -7.61 -19.78
C GLY A 466 -8.09 -7.31 -20.48
N GLY A 467 -8.06 -6.27 -21.31
CA GLY A 467 -6.88 -5.87 -22.07
C GLY A 467 -6.69 -6.62 -23.38
N THR A 468 -7.51 -7.62 -23.67
CA THR A 468 -7.51 -8.36 -24.95
C THR A 468 -8.80 -8.12 -25.73
N SER A 469 -8.71 -8.09 -27.05
CA SER A 469 -9.88 -7.86 -27.92
C SER A 469 -10.95 -8.93 -27.70
N GLY A 470 -12.17 -8.49 -27.40
CA GLY A 470 -13.33 -9.36 -27.19
C GLY A 470 -13.50 -9.85 -25.74
N ASP A 471 -12.54 -9.62 -24.86
CA ASP A 471 -12.68 -9.90 -23.42
C ASP A 471 -13.37 -8.72 -22.73
N PRO A 472 -14.56 -8.89 -22.11
CA PRO A 472 -15.20 -7.82 -21.37
C PRO A 472 -14.48 -7.44 -20.06
N GLY A 473 -13.49 -8.22 -19.63
CA GLY A 473 -12.74 -7.99 -18.39
C GLY A 473 -13.65 -8.00 -17.15
N LEU A 474 -14.40 -9.09 -16.94
CA LEU A 474 -15.35 -9.17 -15.83
C LEU A 474 -14.63 -9.25 -14.48
N MET A 475 -14.67 -8.15 -13.74
CA MET A 475 -14.02 -7.97 -12.44
C MET A 475 -14.82 -8.63 -11.31
N GLN A 476 -14.13 -9.07 -10.27
CA GLN A 476 -14.75 -9.35 -8.97
C GLN A 476 -15.16 -8.02 -8.31
N TYR A 477 -16.14 -8.05 -7.41
CA TYR A 477 -16.45 -6.83 -6.62
C TYR A 477 -15.24 -6.34 -5.82
N SER A 478 -14.46 -7.27 -5.29
CA SER A 478 -13.20 -6.94 -4.63
C SER A 478 -12.19 -6.18 -5.50
N ASP A 479 -12.12 -6.52 -6.80
CA ASP A 479 -11.24 -5.79 -7.73
C ASP A 479 -11.70 -4.35 -7.91
N VAL A 480 -13.02 -4.12 -7.91
CA VAL A 480 -13.61 -2.76 -8.00
C VAL A 480 -13.23 -1.94 -6.76
N VAL A 481 -13.31 -2.54 -5.57
CA VAL A 481 -12.92 -1.90 -4.30
C VAL A 481 -11.42 -1.57 -4.29
N ILE A 482 -10.56 -2.53 -4.67
CA ILE A 482 -9.11 -2.33 -4.79
C ILE A 482 -8.80 -1.20 -5.78
N PHE A 483 -9.45 -1.17 -6.94
CA PHE A 483 -9.22 -0.10 -7.91
C PHE A 483 -9.48 1.28 -7.30
N PHE A 484 -10.56 1.45 -6.53
CA PHE A 484 -10.87 2.73 -5.92
C PHE A 484 -9.96 3.07 -4.74
N HIS A 485 -9.49 2.06 -4.01
CA HIS A 485 -8.46 2.21 -2.99
C HIS A 485 -7.17 2.79 -3.60
N GLU A 486 -6.60 2.14 -4.61
CA GLU A 486 -5.38 2.61 -5.29
C GLU A 486 -5.59 3.97 -5.96
N PHE A 487 -6.80 4.21 -6.49
CA PHE A 487 -7.15 5.51 -7.05
C PHE A 487 -7.20 6.61 -5.97
N GLY A 488 -7.52 6.26 -4.74
CA GLY A 488 -7.47 7.15 -3.58
C GLY A 488 -6.05 7.65 -3.31
N HIS A 489 -5.07 6.76 -3.30
CA HIS A 489 -3.66 7.14 -3.20
C HIS A 489 -3.22 8.06 -4.34
N LEU A 490 -3.60 7.70 -5.59
CA LEU A 490 -3.27 8.48 -6.76
C LEU A 490 -3.83 9.92 -6.67
N MET A 491 -5.08 10.06 -6.23
CA MET A 491 -5.71 11.38 -6.04
C MET A 491 -5.09 12.15 -4.88
N HIS A 492 -4.69 11.49 -3.79
CA HIS A 492 -3.94 12.12 -2.70
C HIS A 492 -2.60 12.68 -3.19
N HIS A 493 -1.88 11.93 -4.06
CA HIS A 493 -0.67 12.43 -4.71
C HIS A 493 -0.92 13.68 -5.57
N VAL A 494 -1.94 13.65 -6.43
CA VAL A 494 -2.26 14.76 -7.35
C VAL A 494 -2.72 16.01 -6.60
N LEU A 495 -3.63 15.85 -5.64
CA LEU A 495 -4.19 16.99 -4.89
C LEU A 495 -3.17 17.55 -3.90
N GLY A 496 -2.43 16.72 -3.17
CA GLY A 496 -1.37 17.11 -2.27
C GLY A 496 -0.11 17.63 -2.96
N GLY A 497 0.02 17.46 -4.27
CA GLY A 497 1.13 17.97 -5.08
C GLY A 497 1.03 19.45 -5.45
N GLN A 498 0.06 20.19 -4.90
CA GLN A 498 -0.08 21.64 -5.16
C GLN A 498 0.71 22.50 -4.17
N ASN A 499 1.44 21.90 -3.23
CA ASN A 499 2.22 22.57 -2.20
C ASN A 499 3.55 23.09 -2.75
N GLN A 500 4.15 24.05 -2.04
CA GLN A 500 5.39 24.71 -2.50
C GLN A 500 6.65 23.85 -2.36
N TRP A 501 6.60 22.71 -1.67
CA TRP A 501 7.72 21.83 -1.38
C TRP A 501 7.50 20.42 -1.97
N ALA A 502 8.47 19.92 -2.71
CA ALA A 502 8.44 18.56 -3.25
C ALA A 502 8.35 17.51 -2.12
N GLY A 503 9.05 17.77 -1.02
CA GLY A 503 9.04 16.89 0.16
C GLY A 503 7.77 16.95 1.00
N ALA A 504 6.78 17.79 0.66
CA ALA A 504 5.52 17.93 1.40
C ALA A 504 4.28 17.45 0.62
N GLY A 505 4.44 16.60 -0.41
CA GLY A 505 3.34 16.02 -1.19
C GLY A 505 2.52 14.99 -0.43
N GLY A 506 1.41 14.54 -1.03
CA GLY A 506 0.47 13.59 -0.40
C GLY A 506 1.09 12.26 0.03
N PHE A 507 2.11 11.76 -0.66
CA PHE A 507 2.83 10.54 -0.27
C PHE A 507 3.91 10.74 0.81
N ASN A 508 4.14 11.97 1.27
CA ASN A 508 5.13 12.28 2.31
C ASN A 508 4.51 12.48 3.69
N VAL A 509 3.21 12.22 3.86
CA VAL A 509 2.55 12.16 5.18
C VAL A 509 3.18 11.07 6.05
N GLU A 510 2.88 11.06 7.34
CA GLU A 510 3.28 9.99 8.24
C GLU A 510 2.79 8.67 7.72
N GLY A 511 3.66 7.70 7.81
CA GLY A 511 3.41 6.42 7.20
C GLY A 511 2.29 5.61 7.79
N ASP A 512 1.90 5.91 9.01
CA ASP A 512 0.75 5.33 9.69
C ASP A 512 -0.54 6.16 9.51
N PHE A 513 -0.57 6.98 8.44
CA PHE A 513 -1.75 7.70 7.97
C PHE A 513 -2.00 7.47 6.46
N ILE A 514 -1.04 6.87 5.74
CA ILE A 514 -1.06 6.85 4.28
C ILE A 514 -2.23 6.04 3.71
N GLU A 515 -2.72 5.05 4.45
CA GLU A 515 -3.85 4.19 4.05
C GLU A 515 -5.21 4.79 4.43
N ALA A 516 -5.28 5.76 5.33
CA ALA A 516 -6.56 6.29 5.78
C ALA A 516 -7.39 6.94 4.65
N PRO A 517 -6.81 7.75 3.74
CA PRO A 517 -7.54 8.30 2.61
C PRO A 517 -8.03 7.26 1.60
N SER A 518 -7.25 6.21 1.33
CA SER A 518 -7.62 5.15 0.38
C SER A 518 -8.68 4.21 0.97
N GLN A 519 -8.52 3.79 2.23
CA GLN A 519 -9.49 2.95 2.93
C GLN A 519 -10.86 3.64 3.13
N MET A 520 -10.90 4.97 3.25
CA MET A 520 -12.16 5.69 3.32
C MET A 520 -12.95 5.56 2.02
N LEU A 521 -12.27 5.54 0.87
CA LEU A 521 -12.93 5.41 -0.42
C LEU A 521 -13.52 4.02 -0.67
N GLU A 522 -12.97 2.97 -0.07
CA GLU A 522 -13.53 1.61 -0.15
C GLU A 522 -15.01 1.57 0.26
N GLU A 523 -15.36 2.33 1.31
CA GLU A 523 -16.72 2.37 1.87
C GLU A 523 -17.75 3.01 0.92
N MET A 524 -17.31 3.82 -0.07
CA MET A 524 -18.21 4.47 -1.04
C MET A 524 -18.92 3.45 -1.96
N PHE A 525 -18.28 2.31 -2.25
CA PHE A 525 -18.86 1.31 -3.16
C PHE A 525 -19.83 0.32 -2.51
N HIS A 526 -20.14 0.51 -1.24
CA HIS A 526 -21.31 -0.11 -0.63
C HIS A 526 -22.63 0.62 -0.96
N ASP A 527 -22.54 1.84 -1.52
CA ASP A 527 -23.71 2.65 -1.87
C ASP A 527 -24.33 2.21 -3.19
N HIS A 528 -25.64 1.90 -3.15
CA HIS A 528 -26.38 1.46 -4.32
C HIS A 528 -26.43 2.52 -5.42
N ALA A 529 -26.58 3.80 -5.10
CA ALA A 529 -26.68 4.87 -6.09
C ALA A 529 -25.36 5.07 -6.85
N ILE A 530 -24.24 4.92 -6.14
CA ILE A 530 -22.89 4.95 -6.75
C ILE A 530 -22.73 3.76 -7.68
N LEU A 531 -22.98 2.53 -7.21
CA LEU A 531 -22.86 1.32 -8.03
C LEU A 531 -23.81 1.34 -9.23
N ALA A 532 -25.08 1.70 -9.04
CA ALA A 532 -26.08 1.78 -10.11
C ALA A 532 -25.68 2.79 -11.22
N SER A 533 -24.81 3.74 -10.91
CA SER A 533 -24.37 4.74 -11.90
C SER A 533 -23.46 4.17 -13.00
N PHE A 534 -22.84 3.00 -12.77
CA PHE A 534 -21.91 2.37 -13.72
C PHE A 534 -22.04 0.84 -13.80
N ALA A 535 -22.48 0.16 -12.74
CA ALA A 535 -22.57 -1.30 -12.71
C ALA A 535 -23.73 -1.79 -13.60
N LYS A 536 -23.40 -2.16 -14.84
CA LYS A 536 -24.35 -2.63 -15.85
C LYS A 536 -23.95 -4.00 -16.37
N ASN A 537 -24.94 -4.89 -16.50
CA ASN A 537 -24.72 -6.21 -17.06
C ASN A 537 -24.19 -6.10 -18.50
N TYR A 538 -23.03 -6.64 -18.79
CA TYR A 538 -22.31 -6.51 -20.05
C TYR A 538 -23.06 -7.10 -21.26
N LYS A 539 -24.02 -8.04 -21.03
CA LYS A 539 -24.84 -8.65 -22.10
C LYS A 539 -26.15 -7.92 -22.29
N THR A 540 -26.81 -7.51 -21.20
CA THR A 540 -28.19 -6.98 -21.27
C THR A 540 -28.28 -5.46 -21.12
N GLY A 541 -27.21 -4.81 -20.64
CA GLY A 541 -27.19 -3.39 -20.31
C GLY A 541 -27.98 -3.02 -19.04
N GLN A 542 -28.60 -4.01 -18.39
CA GLN A 542 -29.39 -3.77 -17.18
C GLN A 542 -28.49 -3.35 -16.01
N THR A 543 -28.91 -2.33 -15.27
CA THR A 543 -28.26 -1.89 -14.03
C THR A 543 -28.34 -3.00 -12.98
N ILE A 544 -27.33 -3.08 -12.12
CA ILE A 544 -27.28 -4.02 -11.00
C ILE A 544 -28.52 -3.85 -10.10
N PRO A 545 -29.25 -4.95 -9.79
CA PRO A 545 -30.44 -4.88 -8.93
C PRO A 545 -30.11 -4.48 -7.50
N THR A 546 -30.96 -3.66 -6.88
CA THR A 546 -30.81 -3.24 -5.47
C THR A 546 -30.70 -4.44 -4.53
N GLU A 547 -31.55 -5.45 -4.70
CA GLU A 547 -31.56 -6.66 -3.87
C GLU A 547 -30.26 -7.47 -3.99
N LEU A 548 -29.57 -7.39 -5.13
CA LEU A 548 -28.26 -8.02 -5.30
C LEU A 548 -27.18 -7.25 -4.56
N VAL A 549 -27.21 -5.90 -4.59
CA VAL A 549 -26.31 -5.04 -3.80
C VAL A 549 -26.55 -5.24 -2.31
N ASP A 550 -27.79 -5.32 -1.86
CA ASP A 550 -28.12 -5.56 -0.45
C ASP A 550 -27.56 -6.89 0.04
N ARG A 551 -27.69 -7.98 -0.75
CA ARG A 551 -27.10 -9.28 -0.41
C ARG A 551 -25.58 -9.25 -0.42
N MET A 552 -24.98 -8.56 -1.37
CA MET A 552 -23.53 -8.34 -1.45
C MET A 552 -23.02 -7.63 -0.20
N ASN A 553 -23.64 -6.52 0.18
CA ASN A 553 -23.27 -5.74 1.36
C ASN A 553 -23.45 -6.53 2.66
N ALA A 554 -24.54 -7.30 2.78
CA ALA A 554 -24.79 -8.15 3.93
C ALA A 554 -23.74 -9.28 4.06
N ALA A 555 -23.35 -9.88 2.93
CA ALA A 555 -22.29 -10.89 2.89
C ALA A 555 -20.90 -10.30 3.21
N ASP A 556 -20.62 -9.08 2.78
CA ASP A 556 -19.38 -8.37 3.05
C ASP A 556 -19.28 -7.92 4.52
N ALA A 557 -20.40 -7.54 5.12
CA ALA A 557 -20.45 -7.17 6.53
C ALA A 557 -20.14 -8.33 7.49
N TYR A 558 -20.31 -9.59 7.06
CA TYR A 558 -19.96 -10.75 7.86
C TYR A 558 -18.45 -10.99 7.90
N GLY A 559 -17.91 -11.12 9.11
CA GLY A 559 -16.50 -11.40 9.33
C GLY A 559 -15.65 -10.16 9.62
N ARG A 560 -16.26 -8.99 9.80
CA ARG A 560 -15.55 -7.74 10.11
C ARG A 560 -14.86 -7.76 11.46
N GLY A 561 -15.49 -8.34 12.49
CA GLY A 561 -14.87 -8.54 13.79
C GLY A 561 -13.68 -9.51 13.71
N SER A 562 -13.83 -10.60 12.99
CA SER A 562 -12.77 -11.58 12.75
C SER A 562 -11.61 -10.97 11.94
N TRP A 563 -11.91 -10.12 10.97
CA TRP A 563 -10.88 -9.36 10.22
C TRP A 563 -10.08 -8.43 11.14
N VAL A 564 -10.74 -7.69 12.02
CA VAL A 564 -10.06 -6.81 12.98
C VAL A 564 -9.17 -7.63 13.92
N GLN A 565 -9.64 -8.78 14.44
CA GLN A 565 -8.82 -9.64 15.28
C GLN A 565 -7.60 -10.20 14.55
N PHE A 566 -7.72 -10.53 13.26
CA PHE A 566 -6.56 -10.92 12.45
C PHE A 566 -5.56 -9.77 12.28
N GLN A 567 -6.03 -8.54 12.04
CA GLN A 567 -5.14 -7.37 11.96
C GLN A 567 -4.42 -7.11 13.29
N LEU A 568 -5.11 -7.29 14.41
CA LEU A 568 -4.53 -7.18 15.75
C LEU A 568 -3.49 -8.29 16.02
N PHE A 569 -3.76 -9.51 15.59
CA PHE A 569 -2.79 -10.61 15.63
C PHE A 569 -1.51 -10.23 14.89
N ALA A 570 -1.59 -9.85 13.62
CA ALA A 570 -0.43 -9.52 12.80
C ALA A 570 0.32 -8.27 13.32
N SER A 571 -0.43 -7.24 13.79
CA SER A 571 0.15 -6.02 14.37
C SER A 571 0.88 -6.30 15.68
N THR A 572 0.26 -7.08 16.58
CA THR A 572 0.86 -7.42 17.87
C THR A 572 2.10 -8.28 17.66
N TYR A 573 2.02 -9.28 16.78
CA TYR A 573 3.16 -10.11 16.43
C TYR A 573 4.33 -9.28 15.88
N ALA A 574 4.06 -8.40 14.90
CA ALA A 574 5.07 -7.52 14.32
C ALA A 574 5.68 -6.56 15.36
N LEU A 575 4.86 -5.99 16.26
CA LEU A 575 5.34 -5.14 17.34
C LEU A 575 6.22 -5.90 18.32
N GLN A 576 5.79 -7.08 18.79
CA GLN A 576 6.51 -7.91 19.76
C GLN A 576 7.86 -8.44 19.25
N LEU A 577 8.02 -8.59 17.95
CA LEU A 577 9.31 -8.91 17.34
C LEU A 577 10.32 -7.77 17.44
N HIS A 578 9.88 -6.52 17.67
CA HIS A 578 10.70 -5.31 17.60
C HIS A 578 10.70 -4.47 18.89
N ASP A 579 9.86 -4.80 19.89
CA ASP A 579 9.71 -4.07 21.15
C ASP A 579 10.63 -4.60 22.28
N ARG A 580 11.50 -5.55 21.95
CA ARG A 580 12.37 -6.24 22.92
C ARG A 580 13.67 -6.69 22.27
N PRO A 581 14.71 -7.00 23.07
CA PRO A 581 15.94 -7.58 22.54
C PRO A 581 15.71 -8.89 21.79
N PRO A 582 16.34 -9.12 20.63
CA PRO A 582 16.15 -10.33 19.82
C PRO A 582 16.42 -11.64 20.56
N ALA A 583 17.32 -11.63 21.56
CA ALA A 583 17.57 -12.80 22.41
C ALA A 583 16.35 -13.26 23.24
N GLN A 584 15.34 -12.41 23.38
CA GLN A 584 14.06 -12.73 24.05
C GLN A 584 12.96 -13.13 23.07
N VAL A 585 13.23 -13.11 21.77
CA VAL A 585 12.29 -13.46 20.72
C VAL A 585 12.35 -14.95 20.43
N ASN A 586 11.21 -15.65 20.58
CA ASN A 586 11.00 -16.99 20.05
C ASN A 586 9.85 -16.92 19.05
N LEU A 587 10.17 -17.02 17.76
CA LEU A 587 9.23 -16.82 16.66
C LEU A 587 8.00 -17.71 16.74
N ASP A 588 8.18 -19.04 16.96
CA ASP A 588 7.09 -20.01 17.03
C ASP A 588 6.25 -19.84 18.32
N ALA A 589 6.89 -19.56 19.45
CA ALA A 589 6.18 -19.35 20.71
C ALA A 589 5.29 -18.09 20.66
N LEU A 590 5.80 -16.99 20.14
CA LEU A 590 5.01 -15.77 19.94
C LEU A 590 3.87 -15.99 18.94
N LEU A 591 4.12 -16.68 17.82
CA LEU A 591 3.09 -17.01 16.84
C LEU A 591 1.93 -17.76 17.46
N ARG A 592 2.22 -18.79 18.28
CA ARG A 592 1.21 -19.59 18.99
C ARG A 592 0.47 -18.76 20.04
N GLN A 593 1.20 -17.97 20.80
CA GLN A 593 0.62 -17.11 21.85
C GLN A 593 -0.37 -16.11 21.26
N ASP A 594 0.04 -15.40 20.20
CA ASP A 594 -0.79 -14.36 19.59
C ASP A 594 -1.95 -14.98 18.81
N SER A 595 -1.72 -16.10 18.11
CA SER A 595 -2.82 -16.86 17.49
C SER A 595 -3.88 -17.25 18.52
N ALA A 596 -3.47 -17.80 19.68
CA ALA A 596 -4.39 -18.19 20.74
C ALA A 596 -5.12 -17.00 21.40
N ARG A 597 -4.50 -15.82 21.41
CA ARG A 597 -5.09 -14.60 21.96
C ARG A 597 -6.17 -14.00 21.06
N PHE A 598 -5.91 -13.94 19.75
CA PHE A 598 -6.73 -13.16 18.82
C PHE A 598 -7.62 -14.01 17.90
N LEU A 599 -7.19 -15.24 17.56
CA LEU A 599 -7.88 -16.06 16.56
C LEU A 599 -8.68 -17.17 17.24
N PRO A 600 -10.00 -17.25 16.97
CA PRO A 600 -10.83 -18.30 17.56
C PRO A 600 -10.63 -19.68 16.91
N GLU A 601 -9.99 -19.75 15.75
CA GLU A 601 -9.72 -20.97 15.02
C GLU A 601 -8.62 -21.79 15.69
N THR A 602 -8.70 -23.12 15.52
CA THR A 602 -7.65 -24.01 16.02
C THR A 602 -6.36 -23.79 15.21
N PHE A 603 -5.27 -23.52 15.93
CA PHE A 603 -3.94 -23.38 15.35
C PHE A 603 -3.50 -24.64 14.59
N VAL A 604 -2.94 -24.47 13.41
CA VAL A 604 -2.41 -25.56 12.60
C VAL A 604 -0.94 -25.79 12.94
N ASN A 605 -0.63 -26.96 13.50
CA ASN A 605 0.76 -27.31 13.79
C ASN A 605 1.60 -27.34 12.51
N GLY A 606 2.76 -26.70 12.55
CA GLY A 606 3.63 -26.53 11.38
C GLY A 606 3.41 -25.24 10.62
N ASP A 607 2.47 -24.40 11.03
CA ASP A 607 2.38 -23.03 10.54
C ASP A 607 3.70 -22.27 10.81
N ARG A 608 4.20 -21.57 9.79
CA ARG A 608 5.42 -20.74 9.80
C ARG A 608 5.12 -19.38 9.20
N PHE A 609 4.00 -18.79 9.57
CA PHE A 609 3.53 -17.52 9.08
C PHE A 609 4.64 -16.47 8.94
N TYR A 610 5.54 -16.38 9.92
CA TYR A 610 6.61 -15.39 9.99
C TYR A 610 7.69 -15.54 8.90
N ASP A 611 7.89 -16.75 8.35
CA ASP A 611 8.88 -17.00 7.30
C ASP A 611 8.47 -16.44 5.95
N SER A 612 7.16 -16.26 5.74
CA SER A 612 6.60 -15.73 4.50
C SER A 612 5.83 -14.41 4.69
N PHE A 613 5.86 -13.84 5.90
CA PHE A 613 5.20 -12.57 6.19
C PHE A 613 6.08 -11.39 5.75
N THR A 614 6.07 -11.09 4.46
CA THR A 614 6.91 -10.06 3.83
C THR A 614 6.69 -8.66 4.37
N HIS A 615 5.55 -8.38 5.00
CA HIS A 615 5.30 -7.13 5.71
C HIS A 615 6.33 -6.83 6.81
N LEU A 616 6.94 -7.85 7.42
CA LEU A 616 8.03 -7.66 8.38
C LEU A 616 9.26 -6.97 7.76
N THR A 617 9.43 -7.02 6.45
CA THR A 617 10.53 -6.36 5.75
C THR A 617 10.26 -4.88 5.48
N GLY A 618 9.06 -4.53 5.05
CA GLY A 618 8.67 -3.17 4.69
C GLY A 618 8.13 -2.34 5.86
N TYR A 619 7.20 -2.91 6.62
CA TYR A 619 6.57 -2.22 7.76
C TYR A 619 7.30 -2.42 9.08
N ALA A 620 8.08 -3.49 9.20
CA ALA A 620 8.74 -3.86 10.45
C ALA A 620 7.74 -3.95 11.62
N SER A 621 7.89 -3.08 12.66
CA SER A 621 6.92 -2.96 13.76
C SER A 621 5.65 -2.20 13.41
N ASN A 622 5.59 -1.54 12.25
CA ASN A 622 4.52 -0.58 11.93
C ASN A 622 3.34 -1.19 11.17
N TYR A 623 3.16 -2.52 11.23
CA TYR A 623 1.99 -3.18 10.65
C TYR A 623 0.66 -2.70 11.26
N TYR A 624 0.68 -2.11 12.46
CA TYR A 624 -0.48 -1.51 13.10
C TYR A 624 -1.16 -0.41 12.27
N THR A 625 -0.48 0.12 11.26
CA THR A 625 -1.02 1.13 10.34
C THR A 625 -2.38 0.69 9.78
N TYR A 626 -2.55 -0.59 9.43
CA TYR A 626 -3.82 -1.11 8.90
C TYR A 626 -4.98 -1.04 9.90
N VAL A 627 -4.67 -1.09 11.20
CA VAL A 627 -5.67 -0.91 12.27
C VAL A 627 -5.97 0.56 12.48
N LEU A 628 -4.93 1.41 12.61
CA LEU A 628 -5.07 2.84 12.83
C LEU A 628 -5.80 3.52 11.67
N ASP A 629 -5.35 3.22 10.45
CA ASP A 629 -5.90 3.84 9.25
C ASP A 629 -7.35 3.41 9.00
N LYS A 630 -7.75 2.17 9.33
CA LYS A 630 -9.16 1.76 9.27
C LYS A 630 -10.01 2.50 10.30
N VAL A 631 -9.48 2.75 11.51
CA VAL A 631 -10.16 3.59 12.52
C VAL A 631 -10.40 4.99 11.97
N ILE A 632 -9.36 5.62 11.41
CA ILE A 632 -9.45 6.98 10.85
C ILE A 632 -10.36 7.01 9.62
N ALA A 633 -10.22 6.08 8.70
CA ALA A 633 -11.01 5.98 7.47
C ALA A 633 -12.52 5.88 7.75
N LEU A 634 -12.91 5.02 8.70
CA LEU A 634 -14.31 4.87 9.08
C LEU A 634 -14.83 6.09 9.83
N ASP A 635 -13.99 6.75 10.63
CA ASP A 635 -14.36 8.00 11.32
C ASP A 635 -14.53 9.15 10.30
N PHE A 636 -13.68 9.24 9.28
CA PHE A 636 -13.87 10.13 8.12
C PHE A 636 -15.17 9.82 7.38
N PHE A 637 -15.40 8.56 7.04
CA PHE A 637 -16.59 8.12 6.33
C PHE A 637 -17.89 8.42 7.11
N SER A 638 -17.83 8.40 8.45
CA SER A 638 -18.96 8.71 9.31
C SER A 638 -19.50 10.15 9.15
N GLN A 639 -18.67 11.06 8.62
CA GLN A 639 -19.03 12.46 8.39
C GLN A 639 -19.81 12.66 7.08
N PHE A 640 -19.77 11.68 6.18
CA PHE A 640 -20.50 11.77 4.89
C PHE A 640 -21.98 11.47 5.08
N ASN A 641 -22.80 12.20 4.31
CA ASN A 641 -24.24 11.99 4.30
C ASN A 641 -24.58 10.63 3.64
N LYS A 642 -25.05 9.68 4.45
CA LYS A 642 -25.38 8.33 3.97
C LYS A 642 -26.47 8.27 2.90
N ASN A 643 -27.30 9.32 2.78
CA ASN A 643 -28.30 9.41 1.72
C ASN A 643 -27.76 10.06 0.44
N ASN A 644 -26.56 10.63 0.47
CA ASN A 644 -25.86 11.22 -0.67
C ASN A 644 -24.36 11.30 -0.36
N LEU A 645 -23.66 10.21 -0.53
CA LEU A 645 -22.21 10.12 -0.24
C LEU A 645 -21.35 11.06 -1.09
N LEU A 646 -21.85 11.49 -2.24
CA LEU A 646 -21.20 12.46 -3.12
C LEU A 646 -21.67 13.90 -2.85
N ASP A 647 -22.07 14.17 -1.59
CA ASP A 647 -22.46 15.52 -1.13
C ASP A 647 -21.28 16.50 -1.24
N GLY A 648 -21.44 17.52 -2.08
CA GLY A 648 -20.37 18.44 -2.43
C GLY A 648 -19.69 19.15 -1.25
N PRO A 649 -20.43 19.71 -0.26
CA PRO A 649 -19.84 20.40 0.89
C PRO A 649 -18.92 19.51 1.74
N THR A 650 -19.36 18.28 2.08
CA THR A 650 -18.54 17.34 2.87
C THR A 650 -17.35 16.84 2.09
N ALA A 651 -17.55 16.48 0.81
CA ALA A 651 -16.50 16.03 -0.07
C ALA A 651 -15.41 17.11 -0.28
N MET A 652 -15.81 18.38 -0.48
CA MET A 652 -14.87 19.49 -0.61
C MET A 652 -14.16 19.81 0.70
N ARG A 653 -14.82 19.69 1.85
CA ARG A 653 -14.14 19.79 3.15
C ARG A 653 -13.06 18.72 3.28
N TYR A 654 -13.38 17.46 2.94
CA TYR A 654 -12.41 16.35 2.94
C TYR A 654 -11.22 16.65 2.02
N ARG A 655 -11.47 17.02 0.77
CA ARG A 655 -10.42 17.40 -0.18
C ARG A 655 -9.51 18.49 0.39
N ARG A 656 -10.07 19.59 0.91
CA ARG A 656 -9.33 20.78 1.37
C ARG A 656 -8.59 20.59 2.69
N THR A 657 -9.11 19.75 3.59
CA THR A 657 -8.53 19.61 4.94
C THR A 657 -7.66 18.38 5.11
N VAL A 658 -7.83 17.36 4.25
CA VAL A 658 -7.09 16.09 4.34
C VAL A 658 -6.14 15.90 3.15
N LEU A 659 -6.64 16.02 1.90
CA LEU A 659 -5.86 15.64 0.71
C LEU A 659 -4.93 16.77 0.22
N GLU A 660 -5.47 17.99 0.02
CA GLU A 660 -4.69 19.12 -0.51
C GLU A 660 -3.51 19.55 0.39
N PRO A 661 -3.62 19.51 1.73
CA PRO A 661 -2.48 19.87 2.55
C PRO A 661 -1.30 18.91 2.41
N GLY A 662 -1.52 17.63 2.10
CA GLY A 662 -0.43 16.65 2.07
C GLY A 662 0.36 16.67 3.38
N ALA A 663 1.67 16.61 3.32
CA ALA A 663 2.57 16.64 4.46
C ALA A 663 3.01 18.06 4.89
N THR A 664 2.17 19.08 4.68
CA THR A 664 2.46 20.46 5.14
C THR A 664 2.20 20.67 6.63
N LYS A 665 1.58 19.71 7.28
CA LYS A 665 1.32 19.65 8.73
C LYS A 665 1.19 18.19 9.19
N PRO A 666 1.27 17.91 10.52
CA PRO A 666 1.11 16.57 11.05
C PRO A 666 -0.24 15.93 10.66
N ALA A 667 -0.25 14.63 10.38
CA ALA A 667 -1.47 13.91 10.02
C ALA A 667 -2.55 13.98 11.11
N ALA A 668 -2.16 14.01 12.40
CA ALA A 668 -3.09 14.21 13.50
C ALA A 668 -3.85 15.55 13.41
N GLU A 669 -3.23 16.60 12.85
CA GLU A 669 -3.90 17.88 12.58
C GLU A 669 -4.83 17.78 11.36
N LEU A 670 -4.46 17.04 10.31
CA LEU A 670 -5.35 16.76 9.17
C LEU A 670 -6.65 16.07 9.65
N VAL A 671 -6.51 15.07 10.50
CA VAL A 671 -7.64 14.36 11.12
C VAL A 671 -8.52 15.32 11.92
N LYS A 672 -7.90 16.12 12.77
CA LYS A 672 -8.62 17.10 13.63
C LYS A 672 -9.32 18.17 12.81
N ASP A 673 -8.71 18.67 11.75
CA ASP A 673 -9.29 19.70 10.89
C ASP A 673 -10.53 19.21 10.14
N PHE A 674 -10.56 17.94 9.75
CA PHE A 674 -11.74 17.36 9.11
C PHE A 674 -12.82 16.95 10.11
N LEU A 675 -12.46 16.28 11.22
CA LEU A 675 -13.40 15.77 12.21
C LEU A 675 -13.84 16.80 13.24
N GLY A 676 -13.09 17.90 13.45
CA GLY A 676 -13.26 18.85 14.55
C GLY A 676 -12.73 18.31 15.90
N ARG A 677 -12.15 17.12 15.92
CA ARG A 677 -11.62 16.40 17.08
C ARG A 677 -10.58 15.38 16.64
N PRO A 678 -9.79 14.78 17.56
CA PRO A 678 -9.03 13.57 17.26
C PRO A 678 -9.96 12.42 16.83
N GLN A 679 -9.42 11.44 16.09
CA GLN A 679 -10.13 10.20 15.75
C GLN A 679 -10.54 9.42 17.00
N ASN A 680 -11.58 8.59 16.86
CA ASN A 680 -11.97 7.61 17.87
C ASN A 680 -12.46 6.31 17.22
N ILE A 681 -12.64 5.26 18.01
CA ILE A 681 -13.03 3.93 17.52
C ILE A 681 -14.53 3.70 17.39
N ASP A 682 -15.38 4.72 17.57
CA ASP A 682 -16.84 4.51 17.61
C ASP A 682 -17.39 4.13 16.23
N ALA A 683 -16.84 4.72 15.16
CA ALA A 683 -17.19 4.33 13.79
C ALA A 683 -16.77 2.88 13.49
N LEU A 684 -15.58 2.43 13.94
CA LEU A 684 -15.14 1.05 13.82
C LEU A 684 -16.06 0.09 14.57
N LYS A 685 -16.47 0.42 15.81
CA LYS A 685 -17.44 -0.37 16.58
C LYS A 685 -18.77 -0.51 15.83
N ALA A 686 -19.28 0.61 15.28
CA ALA A 686 -20.52 0.59 14.49
C ALA A 686 -20.36 -0.29 13.23
N TRP A 687 -19.24 -0.16 12.53
CA TRP A 687 -18.93 -0.91 11.32
C TRP A 687 -18.87 -2.43 11.56
N MET A 688 -18.25 -2.88 12.66
CA MET A 688 -18.22 -4.30 13.04
C MET A 688 -19.59 -4.86 13.44
N ASN A 689 -20.54 -4.02 13.82
CA ASN A 689 -21.87 -4.45 14.28
C ASN A 689 -22.97 -4.30 13.20
N VAL A 690 -22.66 -3.82 12.00
CA VAL A 690 -23.68 -3.62 10.92
C VAL A 690 -24.41 -4.91 10.59
N GLU A 691 -23.70 -6.02 10.48
CA GLU A 691 -24.32 -7.35 10.17
C GLU A 691 -25.43 -7.73 11.18
N PHE A 692 -25.27 -7.37 12.44
CA PHE A 692 -26.20 -7.73 13.51
C PHE A 692 -27.46 -6.84 13.54
N GLN A 693 -27.42 -5.69 12.87
CA GLN A 693 -28.53 -4.73 12.82
C GLN A 693 -29.46 -4.95 11.63
N THR A 694 -28.99 -5.54 10.52
CA THR A 694 -29.67 -5.48 9.22
C THR A 694 -30.21 -6.81 8.70
N VAL A 695 -30.11 -7.92 9.44
CA VAL A 695 -30.53 -9.25 8.92
C VAL A 695 -32.02 -9.50 9.21
N PRO A 696 -32.95 -9.39 8.24
CA PRO A 696 -34.26 -10.00 8.35
C PRO A 696 -34.08 -11.52 8.52
N ALA A 697 -34.81 -12.12 9.47
CA ALA A 697 -34.83 -13.58 9.61
C ALA A 697 -35.08 -14.21 8.25
N ALA A 698 -34.20 -15.15 7.83
CA ALA A 698 -34.43 -15.90 6.60
C ALA A 698 -35.83 -16.47 6.62
N LYS A 699 -36.66 -16.10 5.64
CA LYS A 699 -37.94 -16.78 5.42
C LYS A 699 -37.61 -18.25 5.23
N SER A 700 -37.96 -19.08 6.21
CA SER A 700 -37.90 -20.52 6.06
C SER A 700 -38.68 -20.86 4.80
N LYS A 701 -38.03 -21.37 3.76
CA LYS A 701 -38.72 -22.06 2.67
C LYS A 701 -39.34 -23.33 3.32
N SER A 702 -40.53 -23.13 3.88
CA SER A 702 -41.40 -24.28 4.21
C SER A 702 -41.90 -24.85 2.88
N GLY A 703 -41.45 -26.02 2.54
CA GLY A 703 -42.03 -27.07 1.75
C GLY A 703 -42.65 -26.70 0.40
N GLN A 704 -42.04 -27.10 -0.67
CA GLN A 704 -42.70 -27.93 -1.71
C GLN A 704 -41.68 -28.88 -2.30
#